data_d2095816e5ab84b3d502b79ddbd90a4d
#
_entry.id   d2095816e5ab84b3d502b79ddbd90a4d
#
_cell.length_a   1.000
_cell.length_b   1.000
_cell.length_c   1.000
_cell.angle_alpha   90.00
_cell.angle_beta   90.00
_cell.angle_gamma   90.00
#
_symmetry.space_group_name_H-M   'P 1'
#
loop_
_entity.id
_entity.type
_entity.pdbx_description
1 polymer ?
#
loop_
_entity_poly.entity_id
_entity_poly.type
_entity_poly.pdbx_seq_one_letter_code
_entity_poly.pdbx_strand_id
1 'polypeptide(L)'
;MIHDLYLRAHSVVSGGKNKRMGQTRKRSRSPLLWPCYALVWDTETALDLEQTLNFGVWRFCVLRNAEYVAIQEGIFYRDGLESKGIQAIRSYGKRHLADGLESGADRDLTVLSRAEFVERVFWESVRAGALIVGFNLSFDISRISVAWTTAHNGGFSFVLSRLSKKHVENRHRPRIRITPLNGVAERIGLTAVRWKNEQSRWRREHFLDLHTLAFALTDNSNSLSGAIEAFDSKPEKMEHEPTGLVTEKEITYGRQDVRATLGLLNALKREYDLHPILLPPDHAYSPASIGKAYLRAMGIVEPKRKFKRLSPKLHGIAMQTYYGGRAECHIRRWPVPVVPVDLKSEYPSVDALLGTFDILTAGDLITEDATKDVRALLAKLTLNRLFRPALWRRFNFYALVIPDGDILPVRSVYDDKSGTCNIGLNALQWKQPVWIAGPDLIANVLLSGRVPKVLRAFRVVPKRKQRGLTQVRLRGSISVDPRKEDFFTRVVEYREQNKSDDRLEYFLKILANSTSYGTYLELNPVKINARKRPRLTVYSGERVFDQPAPDSIERPGKFYFPLLGALITAGGRLLLAMIECCVRDSGGTYLCCDTDALVIVASRHGGIVEMPDGASPIKALSWKEVEWITRRFDSLSPYNPRIVCHLLRLTDENYDANGAQRQIFGFSIAAKRYVLYAMKCGRACCNHRKCVTIVDPKAHGLIFFAPNDKRVNGLPKWWWELWEFLLALEFRAIVDPNFNVLMVAGRPVNAGTASCVDGMPSWIGLPAMMKMRVSTPHYLEQLKGKASPFGFVLHPRTRDKLGLTLLTPFSKDRSGWANALCTNTRDGKKYRLDRLSRADVVTLGDVLCGYVQHPEIKSLGPDGETCKSHTRGLLQRMTIKGGLHRCIGKEVSRFEQGKDDFIENIDDMCIRYDGGRVAANDSLIDEIRTHGLRKTTKETGLDRKTIRAILNGKKVKASTLAKVIIGTREVNA
;
A
#
# COMPACT_ATOMS: atom_id res chain seq x y z
N MET A 1 -3.12 -31.03 -9.38
CA MET A 1 -2.23 -30.27 -10.30
C MET A 1 -0.87 -30.03 -9.66
N ILE A 2 0.19 -29.98 -10.43
CA ILE A 2 1.54 -29.65 -9.95
C ILE A 2 1.73 -28.14 -10.13
N HIS A 3 2.16 -27.46 -9.05
CA HIS A 3 2.31 -26.02 -9.03
C HIS A 3 3.76 -25.60 -8.78
N ASP A 4 4.20 -24.54 -9.45
CA ASP A 4 5.47 -23.90 -9.11
C ASP A 4 5.35 -23.14 -7.79
N LEU A 5 6.32 -23.32 -6.89
CA LEU A 5 6.37 -22.63 -5.62
C LEU A 5 7.24 -21.37 -5.75
N TYR A 6 6.64 -20.22 -5.45
CA TYR A 6 7.31 -18.93 -5.51
C TYR A 6 7.84 -18.55 -4.13
N LEU A 7 9.14 -18.66 -3.95
CA LEU A 7 9.81 -18.44 -2.68
C LEU A 7 10.67 -17.18 -2.75
N ARG A 8 10.63 -16.38 -1.71
CA ARG A 8 11.43 -15.17 -1.64
C ARG A 8 12.91 -15.48 -1.56
N ALA A 9 13.71 -14.56 -2.08
CA ALA A 9 15.14 -14.65 -2.10
C ALA A 9 15.80 -13.37 -1.56
N HIS A 10 17.04 -13.52 -1.09
CA HIS A 10 17.95 -12.44 -0.81
C HIS A 10 19.02 -12.39 -1.90
N SER A 11 19.31 -11.23 -2.45
CA SER A 11 20.31 -11.07 -3.50
C SER A 11 21.42 -10.11 -3.11
N VAL A 12 22.64 -10.44 -3.54
CA VAL A 12 23.83 -9.63 -3.32
C VAL A 12 24.55 -9.43 -4.66
N VAL A 13 25.08 -8.23 -4.91
CA VAL A 13 25.87 -7.97 -6.12
C VAL A 13 27.18 -8.76 -6.04
N SER A 14 27.39 -9.67 -6.99
CA SER A 14 28.59 -10.54 -7.07
C SER A 14 29.83 -9.75 -7.45
N GLY A 15 30.98 -10.05 -6.86
CA GLY A 15 32.29 -9.52 -7.27
C GLY A 15 32.50 -8.02 -7.00
N GLY A 16 31.56 -7.38 -6.35
CA GLY A 16 31.75 -6.00 -5.88
C GLY A 16 32.76 -5.99 -4.74
N LYS A 17 34.09 -5.85 -5.03
CA LYS A 17 34.92 -5.14 -4.06
C LYS A 17 34.09 -3.93 -3.66
N ASN A 18 33.78 -3.78 -2.37
CA ASN A 18 33.13 -2.58 -1.84
C ASN A 18 33.96 -1.36 -2.27
N LYS A 19 33.86 -0.93 -3.53
CA LYS A 19 34.23 0.42 -3.88
C LYS A 19 33.32 1.25 -2.99
N ARG A 20 33.90 1.82 -1.96
CA ARG A 20 33.33 2.90 -1.16
C ARG A 20 32.74 3.89 -2.18
N MET A 21 31.48 3.71 -2.56
CA MET A 21 30.74 4.76 -3.23
C MET A 21 30.79 5.93 -2.25
N GLY A 22 31.51 6.96 -2.68
CA GLY A 22 31.89 8.14 -1.96
C GLY A 22 31.24 8.26 -0.60
N GLN A 23 32.02 7.97 0.44
CA GLN A 23 31.72 8.51 1.75
C GLN A 23 31.72 10.03 1.54
N THR A 24 30.53 10.61 1.30
CA THR A 24 30.34 12.01 1.62
C THR A 24 30.83 12.14 3.06
N ARG A 25 31.97 12.84 3.23
CA ARG A 25 32.52 13.19 4.54
C ARG A 25 31.35 13.71 5.36
N LYS A 26 30.96 12.96 6.40
CA LYS A 26 30.03 13.44 7.41
C LYS A 26 30.65 14.70 8.00
N ARG A 27 30.20 15.85 7.57
CA ARG A 27 30.30 17.04 8.40
C ARG A 27 29.32 16.82 9.55
N SER A 28 29.85 16.69 10.76
CA SER A 28 29.09 16.68 11.99
C SER A 28 28.53 18.09 12.26
N ARG A 29 27.48 18.47 11.57
CA ARG A 29 26.57 19.52 12.02
C ARG A 29 25.31 18.81 12.43
N SER A 30 24.83 19.07 13.63
CA SER A 30 23.48 18.72 14.04
C SER A 30 22.53 19.18 12.93
N PRO A 31 21.67 18.31 12.41
CA PRO A 31 20.72 18.73 11.37
C PRO A 31 19.88 19.85 11.98
N LEU A 32 19.79 20.99 11.30
CA LEU A 32 18.81 22.00 11.62
C LEU A 32 17.44 21.37 11.36
N LEU A 33 16.64 21.17 12.41
CA LEU A 33 15.33 20.52 12.25
C LEU A 33 14.38 21.42 11.45
N TRP A 34 14.38 22.73 11.76
CA TRP A 34 13.51 23.69 11.09
C TRP A 34 14.34 24.86 10.54
N PRO A 35 14.26 25.18 9.22
CA PRO A 35 14.88 26.36 8.64
C PRO A 35 14.31 27.65 9.23
N CYS A 36 15.13 28.74 9.21
CA CYS A 36 14.70 30.04 9.73
C CYS A 36 13.60 30.69 8.87
N TYR A 37 13.49 30.31 7.59
CA TYR A 37 12.52 30.84 6.65
C TYR A 37 11.69 29.73 6.06
N ALA A 38 10.46 30.06 5.62
CA ALA A 38 9.60 29.16 4.87
C ALA A 38 8.90 29.91 3.73
N LEU A 39 8.72 29.25 2.58
CA LEU A 39 7.86 29.68 1.49
C LEU A 39 6.65 28.73 1.47
N VAL A 40 5.49 29.22 1.89
CA VAL A 40 4.21 28.51 1.86
C VAL A 40 3.43 28.97 0.64
N TRP A 41 2.98 28.06 -0.22
CA TRP A 41 2.33 28.42 -1.46
C TRP A 41 1.39 27.33 -1.97
N ASP A 42 0.44 27.72 -2.83
CA ASP A 42 -0.55 26.82 -3.45
C ASP A 42 -0.92 27.33 -4.84
N THR A 43 -1.51 26.48 -5.68
CA THR A 43 -1.88 26.81 -7.06
C THR A 43 -3.34 26.50 -7.37
N GLU A 44 -4.00 27.43 -8.06
CA GLU A 44 -5.35 27.30 -8.58
C GLU A 44 -5.33 27.02 -10.09
N THR A 45 -6.16 26.06 -10.53
CA THR A 45 -6.13 25.55 -11.91
C THR A 45 -7.50 25.63 -12.58
N ALA A 46 -7.51 25.59 -13.89
CA ALA A 46 -8.71 25.33 -14.66
C ALA A 46 -9.27 23.92 -14.32
N LEU A 47 -10.57 23.71 -14.52
CA LEU A 47 -11.25 22.44 -14.26
C LEU A 47 -11.23 21.49 -15.48
N ASP A 48 -10.48 21.83 -16.50
CA ASP A 48 -10.31 21.00 -17.67
C ASP A 48 -9.42 19.78 -17.38
N LEU A 49 -9.32 18.89 -18.34
CA LEU A 49 -8.47 17.71 -18.26
C LEU A 49 -7.00 18.07 -18.03
N GLU A 50 -6.58 19.21 -18.55
CA GLU A 50 -5.19 19.66 -18.48
C GLU A 50 -4.85 20.31 -17.14
N GLN A 51 -5.82 20.69 -16.34
CA GLN A 51 -5.61 21.35 -15.06
C GLN A 51 -4.57 22.50 -15.18
N THR A 52 -4.76 23.31 -16.21
CA THR A 52 -3.83 24.38 -16.52
C THR A 52 -3.77 25.39 -15.37
N LEU A 53 -2.58 25.83 -15.00
CA LEU A 53 -2.40 26.86 -13.99
C LEU A 53 -3.18 28.12 -14.37
N ASN A 54 -3.98 28.65 -13.47
CA ASN A 54 -4.58 29.98 -13.59
C ASN A 54 -3.73 31.01 -12.83
N PHE A 55 -3.61 30.80 -11.53
CA PHE A 55 -2.79 31.62 -10.64
C PHE A 55 -2.33 30.79 -9.45
N GLY A 56 -1.49 31.36 -8.61
CA GLY A 56 -1.13 30.79 -7.31
C GLY A 56 -0.93 31.91 -6.30
N VAL A 57 -0.95 31.55 -5.05
CA VAL A 57 -0.73 32.43 -3.91
C VAL A 57 0.46 31.94 -3.10
N TRP A 58 1.22 32.86 -2.54
CA TRP A 58 2.37 32.51 -1.72
C TRP A 58 2.50 33.44 -0.50
N ARG A 59 3.10 32.90 0.56
CA ARG A 59 3.56 33.63 1.74
C ARG A 59 4.99 33.28 2.05
N PHE A 60 5.83 34.31 2.20
CA PHE A 60 7.18 34.14 2.71
C PHE A 60 7.17 34.42 4.21
N CYS A 61 7.70 33.44 4.98
CA CYS A 61 7.57 33.40 6.42
C CYS A 61 8.93 33.33 7.10
N VAL A 62 9.00 33.85 8.33
CA VAL A 62 10.16 33.74 9.22
C VAL A 62 9.77 32.99 10.49
N LEU A 63 10.69 32.19 11.02
CA LEU A 63 10.48 31.47 12.28
C LEU A 63 10.68 32.44 13.47
N ARG A 64 9.61 32.69 14.23
CA ARG A 64 9.57 33.52 15.44
C ARG A 64 8.89 32.75 16.57
N ASN A 65 9.48 32.73 17.76
CA ASN A 65 8.89 32.08 18.93
C ASN A 65 8.36 30.68 18.66
N ALA A 66 9.13 29.87 17.90
CA ALA A 66 8.78 28.52 17.48
C ALA A 66 7.65 28.40 16.46
N GLU A 67 7.14 29.46 15.89
CA GLU A 67 6.11 29.46 14.83
C GLU A 67 6.59 30.23 13.59
N TYR A 68 6.12 29.80 12.42
CA TYR A 68 6.33 30.55 11.19
C TYR A 68 5.30 31.66 11.07
N VAL A 69 5.77 32.90 10.94
CA VAL A 69 4.97 34.10 10.79
C VAL A 69 5.23 34.67 9.40
N ALA A 70 4.18 35.00 8.67
CA ALA A 70 4.32 35.57 7.34
C ALA A 70 4.84 37.00 7.43
N ILE A 71 5.78 37.38 6.54
CA ILE A 71 6.35 38.74 6.42
C ILE A 71 6.07 39.33 5.04
N GLN A 72 5.64 38.51 4.08
CA GLN A 72 5.25 38.96 2.73
C GLN A 72 4.19 38.04 2.16
N GLU A 73 3.26 38.56 1.39
CA GLU A 73 2.24 37.83 0.65
C GLU A 73 2.20 38.29 -0.80
N GLY A 74 1.91 37.35 -1.72
CA GLY A 74 1.74 37.71 -3.12
C GLY A 74 0.95 36.68 -3.92
N ILE A 75 0.63 37.10 -5.13
CA ILE A 75 -0.13 36.33 -6.11
C ILE A 75 0.71 36.27 -7.38
N PHE A 76 0.73 35.08 -8.03
CA PHE A 76 1.33 34.97 -9.34
C PHE A 76 0.35 34.33 -10.32
N TYR A 77 0.44 34.73 -11.59
CA TYR A 77 -0.44 34.25 -12.65
C TYR A 77 0.33 33.53 -13.74
N ARG A 78 -0.35 32.65 -14.46
CA ARG A 78 0.22 31.86 -15.56
C ARG A 78 0.80 32.75 -16.65
N ASP A 79 1.98 32.41 -17.14
CA ASP A 79 2.52 33.02 -18.37
C ASP A 79 1.55 32.78 -19.54
N GLY A 80 1.09 33.83 -20.21
CA GLY A 80 0.10 33.73 -21.29
C GLY A 80 -1.35 33.62 -20.82
N LEU A 81 -1.66 34.02 -19.58
CA LEU A 81 -3.05 34.20 -19.13
C LEU A 81 -3.69 35.32 -19.95
N GLU A 82 -4.99 35.23 -20.23
CA GLU A 82 -5.74 36.21 -20.95
C GLU A 82 -5.71 37.60 -20.23
N SER A 83 -5.70 38.69 -21.01
CA SER A 83 -5.61 40.05 -20.46
C SER A 83 -6.65 40.36 -19.41
N LYS A 84 -7.90 39.87 -19.57
CA LYS A 84 -8.98 40.00 -18.59
C LYS A 84 -8.63 39.38 -17.25
N GLY A 85 -8.06 38.15 -17.24
CA GLY A 85 -7.62 37.47 -16.02
C GLY A 85 -6.47 38.22 -15.33
N ILE A 86 -5.48 38.69 -16.11
CA ILE A 86 -4.35 39.47 -15.57
C ILE A 86 -4.85 40.77 -14.93
N GLN A 87 -5.80 41.44 -15.59
CA GLN A 87 -6.39 42.68 -15.07
C GLN A 87 -7.18 42.43 -13.78
N ALA A 88 -7.94 41.33 -13.69
CA ALA A 88 -8.66 40.95 -12.49
C ALA A 88 -7.69 40.74 -11.30
N ILE A 89 -6.60 40.00 -11.48
CA ILE A 89 -5.60 39.74 -10.43
C ILE A 89 -4.90 41.05 -10.01
N ARG A 90 -4.50 41.89 -10.96
CA ARG A 90 -3.86 43.18 -10.66
C ARG A 90 -4.79 44.16 -9.95
N SER A 91 -6.06 44.22 -10.35
CA SER A 91 -7.07 45.06 -9.69
C SER A 91 -7.36 44.55 -8.29
N TYR A 92 -7.41 43.24 -8.09
CA TYR A 92 -7.51 42.62 -6.77
C TYR A 92 -6.32 43.02 -5.88
N GLY A 93 -5.10 42.86 -6.37
CA GLY A 93 -3.88 43.22 -5.63
C GLY A 93 -3.80 44.68 -5.21
N LYS A 94 -4.38 45.61 -6.01
CA LYS A 94 -4.45 47.03 -5.65
C LYS A 94 -5.53 47.36 -4.61
N ARG A 95 -6.60 46.59 -4.55
CA ARG A 95 -7.75 46.84 -3.65
C ARG A 95 -7.65 46.12 -2.32
N HIS A 96 -6.82 45.11 -2.20
CA HIS A 96 -6.71 44.27 -1.02
C HIS A 96 -5.28 44.31 -0.48
N LEU A 97 -5.17 44.39 0.83
CA LEU A 97 -3.91 44.31 1.53
C LEU A 97 -3.65 42.89 2.01
N ALA A 98 -2.37 42.55 2.21
CA ALA A 98 -1.97 41.39 2.95
C ALA A 98 -2.37 41.51 4.42
N ASP A 99 -2.83 40.44 5.03
CA ASP A 99 -3.24 40.40 6.43
C ASP A 99 -2.61 39.23 7.16
N GLY A 100 -2.58 39.32 8.48
CA GLY A 100 -1.92 38.32 9.32
C GLY A 100 -0.40 38.24 9.09
N LEU A 101 0.22 39.36 8.72
CA LEU A 101 1.68 39.48 8.62
C LEU A 101 2.28 39.92 9.96
N GLU A 102 3.61 39.72 10.11
CA GLU A 102 4.39 40.24 11.23
C GLU A 102 4.22 41.78 11.35
N SER A 103 4.20 42.29 12.57
CA SER A 103 4.07 43.74 12.80
C SER A 103 5.22 44.50 12.13
N GLY A 104 4.88 45.55 11.34
CA GLY A 104 5.84 46.32 10.57
C GLY A 104 6.19 45.77 9.20
N ALA A 105 5.64 44.63 8.79
CA ALA A 105 5.81 44.11 7.44
C ALA A 105 5.03 44.92 6.39
N ASP A 106 5.53 44.95 5.16
CA ASP A 106 4.84 45.59 4.03
C ASP A 106 3.53 44.83 3.72
N ARG A 107 2.41 45.54 3.72
CA ARG A 107 1.09 44.96 3.51
C ARG A 107 0.62 44.98 2.06
N ASP A 108 1.44 45.44 1.14
CA ASP A 108 1.09 45.43 -0.28
C ASP A 108 1.16 43.99 -0.85
N LEU A 109 0.14 43.58 -1.61
CA LEU A 109 0.15 42.30 -2.32
C LEU A 109 1.04 42.36 -3.55
N THR A 110 2.13 41.59 -3.53
CA THR A 110 3.01 41.49 -4.68
C THR A 110 2.38 40.64 -5.78
N VAL A 111 2.19 41.21 -6.97
CA VAL A 111 1.61 40.53 -8.14
C VAL A 111 2.68 40.27 -9.19
N LEU A 112 2.93 39.01 -9.50
CA LEU A 112 3.99 38.56 -10.40
C LEU A 112 3.44 37.64 -11.51
N SER A 113 4.16 37.54 -12.62
CA SER A 113 3.98 36.42 -13.55
C SER A 113 4.57 35.13 -12.94
N ARG A 114 4.19 33.96 -13.45
CA ARG A 114 4.77 32.68 -13.04
C ARG A 114 6.30 32.67 -13.18
N ALA A 115 6.81 33.21 -14.30
CA ALA A 115 8.24 33.28 -14.55
C ALA A 115 8.96 34.16 -13.51
N GLU A 116 8.40 35.33 -13.16
CA GLU A 116 8.94 36.21 -12.11
C GLU A 116 8.86 35.54 -10.73
N PHE A 117 7.73 34.91 -10.37
CA PHE A 117 7.61 34.16 -9.13
C PHE A 117 8.68 33.08 -9.00
N VAL A 118 8.90 32.27 -10.07
CA VAL A 118 9.91 31.21 -10.07
C VAL A 118 11.32 31.76 -9.87
N GLU A 119 11.67 32.87 -10.56
CA GLU A 119 13.05 33.38 -10.49
C GLU A 119 13.28 34.23 -9.24
N ARG A 120 12.34 35.09 -8.83
CA ARG A 120 12.53 36.11 -7.79
C ARG A 120 12.11 35.64 -6.39
N VAL A 121 11.16 34.68 -6.30
CA VAL A 121 10.64 34.21 -5.03
C VAL A 121 11.08 32.76 -4.81
N PHE A 122 10.68 31.83 -5.69
CA PHE A 122 10.91 30.39 -5.47
C PHE A 122 12.42 30.03 -5.41
N TRP A 123 13.20 30.37 -6.46
CA TRP A 123 14.62 30.02 -6.47
C TRP A 123 15.44 30.80 -5.44
N GLU A 124 15.08 32.04 -5.13
CA GLU A 124 15.77 32.79 -4.07
C GLU A 124 15.47 32.17 -2.69
N SER A 125 14.24 31.74 -2.44
CA SER A 125 13.89 31.00 -1.22
C SER A 125 14.69 29.70 -1.09
N VAL A 126 14.79 28.89 -2.17
CA VAL A 126 15.60 27.68 -2.18
C VAL A 126 17.08 27.97 -1.91
N ARG A 127 17.64 29.05 -2.49
CA ARG A 127 19.04 29.48 -2.28
C ARG A 127 19.29 29.95 -0.86
N ALA A 128 18.32 30.63 -0.27
CA ALA A 128 18.38 31.06 1.12
C ALA A 128 18.29 29.89 2.11
N GLY A 129 17.93 28.70 1.63
CA GLY A 129 17.70 27.52 2.46
C GLY A 129 16.38 27.59 3.23
N ALA A 130 15.39 28.27 2.66
CA ALA A 130 14.04 28.27 3.20
C ALA A 130 13.35 26.91 3.02
N LEU A 131 12.43 26.58 3.90
CA LEU A 131 11.53 25.44 3.79
C LEU A 131 10.48 25.73 2.71
N ILE A 132 10.45 24.96 1.63
CA ILE A 132 9.44 25.08 0.58
C ILE A 132 8.26 24.19 0.95
N VAL A 133 7.11 24.77 1.19
CA VAL A 133 5.96 24.13 1.83
C VAL A 133 4.71 24.22 0.96
N GLY A 134 3.97 23.13 0.86
CA GLY A 134 2.62 23.06 0.30
C GLY A 134 1.88 21.84 0.81
N PHE A 135 0.61 21.73 0.49
CA PHE A 135 -0.18 20.53 0.72
C PHE A 135 -0.42 19.83 -0.62
N ASN A 136 0.16 18.64 -0.82
CA ASN A 136 0.39 18.01 -2.13
C ASN A 136 1.38 18.80 -3.01
N LEU A 137 2.46 19.24 -2.43
CA LEU A 137 3.45 20.12 -3.03
C LEU A 137 3.96 19.69 -4.41
N SER A 138 3.99 18.39 -4.71
CA SER A 138 4.37 17.87 -6.02
C SER A 138 3.39 18.26 -7.14
N PHE A 139 2.11 18.40 -6.81
CA PHE A 139 1.10 18.92 -7.74
C PHE A 139 1.43 20.37 -8.11
N ASP A 140 1.66 21.22 -7.13
CA ASP A 140 1.95 22.66 -7.32
C ASP A 140 3.25 22.89 -8.08
N ILE A 141 4.32 22.17 -7.74
CA ILE A 141 5.59 22.18 -8.49
C ILE A 141 5.35 21.86 -9.97
N SER A 142 4.47 20.89 -10.23
CA SER A 142 4.16 20.51 -11.59
C SER A 142 3.42 21.61 -12.36
N ARG A 143 2.56 22.39 -11.69
CA ARG A 143 1.81 23.52 -12.30
C ARG A 143 2.68 24.67 -12.75
N ILE A 144 3.76 24.96 -12.01
CA ILE A 144 4.73 25.99 -12.37
C ILE A 144 5.82 25.49 -13.30
N SER A 145 5.87 24.21 -13.65
CA SER A 145 6.88 23.63 -14.54
C SER A 145 6.64 24.02 -16.01
N VAL A 146 7.73 24.21 -16.74
CA VAL A 146 7.73 24.52 -18.19
C VAL A 146 8.12 23.35 -19.08
N ALA A 147 8.72 22.31 -18.49
CA ALA A 147 9.05 21.05 -19.14
C ALA A 147 9.34 19.96 -18.10
N TRP A 148 9.37 18.71 -18.57
CA TRP A 148 9.65 17.55 -17.72
C TRP A 148 10.34 16.42 -18.48
N THR A 149 10.93 15.50 -17.70
CA THR A 149 11.41 14.21 -18.18
C THR A 149 11.20 13.15 -17.11
N THR A 150 11.16 11.88 -17.49
CA THR A 150 11.17 10.78 -16.52
C THR A 150 12.49 10.75 -15.75
N ALA A 151 12.41 10.55 -14.45
CA ALA A 151 13.61 10.40 -13.62
C ALA A 151 14.15 8.97 -13.66
N HIS A 152 15.45 8.80 -13.44
CA HIS A 152 16.16 7.51 -13.57
C HIS A 152 15.60 6.39 -12.67
N ASN A 153 15.12 6.73 -11.48
CA ASN A 153 14.58 5.76 -10.50
C ASN A 153 13.05 5.75 -10.42
N GLY A 154 12.36 6.13 -11.47
CA GLY A 154 10.92 6.39 -11.48
C GLY A 154 10.60 7.81 -11.02
N GLY A 155 9.37 8.26 -11.22
CA GLY A 155 8.95 9.64 -10.98
C GLY A 155 9.39 10.59 -12.07
N PHE A 156 9.43 11.89 -11.74
CA PHE A 156 9.61 12.96 -12.71
C PHE A 156 10.74 13.92 -12.34
N SER A 157 11.26 14.57 -13.34
CA SER A 157 12.27 15.62 -13.24
C SER A 157 11.75 16.86 -13.97
N PHE A 158 11.37 17.89 -13.20
CA PHE A 158 10.70 19.09 -13.67
C PHE A 158 11.70 20.22 -13.94
N VAL A 159 11.47 20.95 -15.01
CA VAL A 159 12.19 22.17 -15.41
C VAL A 159 11.28 23.36 -15.10
N LEU A 160 11.71 24.29 -14.24
CA LEU A 160 10.93 25.47 -13.89
C LEU A 160 11.33 26.71 -14.71
N SER A 161 12.57 26.80 -15.21
CA SER A 161 13.13 28.00 -15.77
C SER A 161 13.65 27.81 -17.19
N ARG A 162 13.34 28.78 -18.09
CA ARG A 162 13.89 28.88 -19.45
C ARG A 162 14.72 30.16 -19.59
N LEU A 163 15.70 30.13 -20.49
CA LEU A 163 16.42 31.31 -20.90
C LEU A 163 15.54 32.14 -21.86
N SER A 164 15.26 33.38 -21.50
CA SER A 164 14.33 34.27 -22.20
C SER A 164 14.56 34.39 -23.71
N LYS A 165 15.81 34.56 -24.13
CA LYS A 165 16.18 34.74 -25.53
C LYS A 165 16.15 33.48 -26.42
N LYS A 166 16.13 32.26 -25.83
CA LYS A 166 16.27 30.99 -26.59
C LYS A 166 15.18 29.98 -26.33
N HIS A 167 14.24 30.27 -25.46
CA HIS A 167 13.17 29.35 -24.97
C HIS A 167 13.66 27.94 -24.57
N VAL A 168 14.97 27.79 -24.28
CA VAL A 168 15.62 26.54 -23.87
C VAL A 168 15.73 26.47 -22.34
N GLU A 169 15.87 25.29 -21.80
CA GLU A 169 16.08 25.04 -20.37
C GLU A 169 17.24 25.88 -19.81
N ASN A 170 17.01 26.59 -18.72
CA ASN A 170 18.06 27.26 -17.97
C ASN A 170 18.88 26.24 -17.16
N ARG A 171 20.00 25.77 -17.72
CA ARG A 171 20.88 24.77 -17.10
C ARG A 171 21.66 25.25 -15.88
N HIS A 172 21.61 26.54 -15.55
CA HIS A 172 22.14 27.10 -14.30
C HIS A 172 21.19 26.87 -13.11
N ARG A 173 19.95 26.48 -13.37
CA ARG A 173 18.97 26.09 -12.37
C ARG A 173 18.91 24.56 -12.30
N PRO A 174 18.81 23.97 -11.08
CA PRO A 174 18.57 22.53 -10.96
C PRO A 174 17.16 22.19 -11.43
N ARG A 175 16.94 20.94 -11.81
CA ARG A 175 15.59 20.41 -11.96
C ARG A 175 15.08 19.91 -10.61
N ILE A 176 13.80 19.98 -10.39
CA ILE A 176 13.16 19.37 -9.23
C ILE A 176 12.81 17.92 -9.60
N ARG A 177 13.31 16.98 -8.81
CA ARG A 177 12.99 15.56 -8.95
C ARG A 177 11.99 15.15 -7.91
N ILE A 178 10.85 14.61 -8.36
CA ILE A 178 9.82 14.03 -7.52
C ILE A 178 9.86 12.51 -7.71
N THR A 179 10.01 11.77 -6.61
CA THR A 179 10.05 10.31 -6.61
C THR A 179 8.99 9.79 -5.67
N PRO A 180 7.92 9.13 -6.18
CA PRO A 180 6.93 8.48 -5.34
C PRO A 180 7.58 7.39 -4.48
N LEU A 181 7.25 7.37 -3.19
CA LEU A 181 7.70 6.36 -2.24
C LEU A 181 6.61 5.32 -1.98
N ASN A 182 5.37 5.78 -1.92
CA ASN A 182 4.16 4.97 -1.82
C ASN A 182 2.96 5.75 -2.40
N GLY A 183 1.73 5.30 -2.18
CA GLY A 183 0.51 5.96 -2.66
C GLY A 183 0.25 7.35 -2.05
N VAL A 184 0.93 7.71 -0.95
CA VAL A 184 0.70 8.95 -0.20
C VAL A 184 1.96 9.82 -0.15
N ALA A 185 3.11 9.22 0.13
CA ALA A 185 4.35 9.93 0.41
C ALA A 185 5.27 10.04 -0.81
N GLU A 186 5.92 11.16 -0.95
CA GLU A 186 6.84 11.48 -2.04
C GLU A 186 8.13 12.08 -1.51
N ARG A 187 9.19 11.86 -2.24
CA ARG A 187 10.47 12.53 -1.99
C ARG A 187 10.73 13.55 -3.08
N ILE A 188 10.80 14.81 -2.66
CA ILE A 188 11.13 15.94 -3.50
C ILE A 188 12.59 16.32 -3.26
N GLY A 189 13.31 16.70 -4.29
CA GLY A 189 14.70 17.14 -4.18
C GLY A 189 15.26 17.67 -5.48
N LEU A 190 16.41 18.31 -5.42
CA LEU A 190 17.08 18.91 -6.57
C LEU A 190 17.97 17.90 -7.30
N THR A 191 18.07 18.04 -8.61
CA THR A 191 19.09 17.34 -9.39
C THR A 191 20.41 18.12 -9.36
N ALA A 192 21.54 17.42 -9.61
CA ALA A 192 22.83 18.08 -9.71
C ALA A 192 22.85 19.03 -10.93
N VAL A 193 23.36 20.23 -10.74
CA VAL A 193 23.65 21.16 -11.83
C VAL A 193 24.96 20.78 -12.54
N ARG A 194 25.07 21.16 -13.80
CA ARG A 194 26.21 20.75 -14.66
C ARG A 194 27.55 21.34 -14.21
N TRP A 195 27.54 22.54 -13.59
CA TRP A 195 28.78 23.24 -13.18
C TRP A 195 29.04 23.00 -11.67
N LYS A 196 30.22 22.40 -11.40
CA LYS A 196 30.60 22.06 -10.01
C LYS A 196 30.65 23.27 -9.07
N ASN A 197 31.03 24.44 -9.58
CA ASN A 197 31.12 25.68 -8.79
C ASN A 197 29.76 26.24 -8.37
N GLU A 198 28.68 25.95 -9.11
CA GLU A 198 27.34 26.35 -8.78
C GLU A 198 26.62 25.34 -7.88
N GLN A 199 27.07 24.10 -7.84
CA GLN A 199 26.46 23.03 -7.04
C GLN A 199 26.46 23.35 -5.55
N SER A 200 27.42 24.16 -5.07
CA SER A 200 27.46 24.61 -3.67
C SER A 200 26.29 25.53 -3.29
N ARG A 201 25.76 26.28 -4.25
CA ARG A 201 24.63 27.22 -4.06
C ARG A 201 23.30 26.51 -3.84
N TRP A 202 23.17 25.24 -4.28
CA TRP A 202 21.95 24.44 -4.24
C TRP A 202 21.99 23.32 -3.18
N ARG A 203 22.88 23.40 -2.19
CA ARG A 203 23.08 22.35 -1.17
C ARG A 203 22.11 22.41 0.00
N ARG A 204 21.31 23.45 0.14
CA ARG A 204 20.37 23.65 1.25
C ARG A 204 18.94 23.55 0.75
N GLU A 205 18.59 22.38 0.24
CA GLU A 205 17.24 22.08 -0.22
C GLU A 205 16.40 21.56 0.92
N HIS A 206 15.26 22.18 1.19
CA HIS A 206 14.26 21.74 2.17
C HIS A 206 12.89 21.82 1.52
N PHE A 207 12.33 20.67 1.15
CA PHE A 207 10.99 20.55 0.59
C PHE A 207 10.12 19.77 1.57
N LEU A 208 9.03 20.36 2.04
CA LEU A 208 8.12 19.74 2.98
C LEU A 208 6.70 19.73 2.38
N ASP A 209 6.25 18.54 2.01
CA ASP A 209 4.85 18.28 1.72
C ASP A 209 4.11 17.96 3.02
N LEU A 210 3.16 18.84 3.40
CA LEU A 210 2.41 18.68 4.66
C LEU A 210 1.50 17.45 4.64
N HIS A 211 1.01 17.03 3.47
CA HIS A 211 0.27 15.79 3.33
C HIS A 211 1.14 14.57 3.73
N THR A 212 2.39 14.54 3.27
CA THR A 212 3.37 13.49 3.62
C THR A 212 3.73 13.53 5.11
N LEU A 213 3.92 14.70 5.70
CA LEU A 213 4.24 14.82 7.13
C LEU A 213 3.06 14.43 8.01
N ALA A 214 1.83 14.87 7.68
CA ALA A 214 0.63 14.47 8.39
C ALA A 214 0.43 12.94 8.32
N PHE A 215 0.63 12.34 7.14
CA PHE A 215 0.62 10.88 6.99
C PHE A 215 1.69 10.20 7.85
N ALA A 216 2.89 10.73 7.93
CA ALA A 216 3.96 10.14 8.75
C ALA A 216 3.62 10.13 10.25
N LEU A 217 2.83 11.11 10.72
CA LEU A 217 2.40 11.23 12.11
C LEU A 217 1.11 10.45 12.42
N THR A 218 0.23 10.24 11.42
CA THR A 218 -1.12 9.70 11.66
C THR A 218 -1.42 8.41 10.90
N ASP A 219 -0.57 7.97 9.98
CA ASP A 219 -0.85 6.84 9.04
C ASP A 219 -2.15 7.01 8.23
N ASN A 220 -2.70 8.22 8.19
CA ASN A 220 -3.93 8.57 7.47
C ASN A 220 -3.62 9.50 6.30
N SER A 221 -4.18 9.18 5.13
CA SER A 221 -4.16 10.07 3.97
C SER A 221 -5.33 11.06 4.06
N ASN A 222 -5.11 12.22 4.65
CA ASN A 222 -6.11 13.26 4.84
C ASN A 222 -6.17 14.24 3.65
N SER A 223 -7.33 14.86 3.43
CA SER A 223 -7.43 16.11 2.67
C SER A 223 -6.85 17.27 3.51
N LEU A 224 -6.65 18.46 2.92
CA LEU A 224 -6.21 19.63 3.70
C LEU A 224 -7.16 19.91 4.86
N SER A 225 -8.49 19.93 4.62
CA SER A 225 -9.50 20.11 5.69
C SER A 225 -9.43 19.01 6.75
N GLY A 226 -9.30 17.74 6.34
CA GLY A 226 -9.17 16.64 7.31
C GLY A 226 -7.87 16.68 8.10
N ALA A 227 -6.78 17.20 7.54
CA ALA A 227 -5.55 17.41 8.29
C ALA A 227 -5.65 18.60 9.26
N ILE A 228 -6.32 19.69 8.86
CA ILE A 228 -6.61 20.84 9.72
C ILE A 228 -7.42 20.38 10.95
N GLU A 229 -8.47 19.60 10.73
CA GLU A 229 -9.30 19.01 11.79
C GLU A 229 -8.48 18.08 12.70
N ALA A 230 -7.72 17.15 12.11
CA ALA A 230 -6.92 16.18 12.87
C ALA A 230 -5.84 16.82 13.77
N PHE A 231 -5.36 18.03 13.43
CA PHE A 231 -4.33 18.74 14.19
C PHE A 231 -4.83 20.01 14.89
N ASP A 232 -6.15 20.25 14.97
CA ASP A 232 -6.78 21.48 15.53
C ASP A 232 -6.14 22.75 15.01
N SER A 233 -5.92 22.80 13.71
CA SER A 233 -5.25 23.93 13.10
C SER A 233 -6.23 25.08 12.81
N LYS A 234 -5.75 26.31 12.90
CA LYS A 234 -6.47 27.53 12.52
C LYS A 234 -5.59 28.37 11.58
N PRO A 235 -6.19 29.12 10.64
CA PRO A 235 -7.63 29.17 10.32
C PRO A 235 -8.12 27.91 9.60
N GLU A 236 -9.42 27.69 9.63
CA GLU A 236 -10.09 26.64 8.90
C GLU A 236 -10.06 26.91 7.39
N LYS A 237 -10.21 25.84 6.60
CA LYS A 237 -10.34 25.96 5.15
C LYS A 237 -11.71 26.54 4.80
N MET A 238 -11.74 27.48 3.88
CA MET A 238 -12.99 28.06 3.38
C MET A 238 -13.75 27.02 2.55
N GLU A 239 -15.05 26.89 2.78
CA GLU A 239 -15.93 26.09 1.91
C GLU A 239 -16.16 26.84 0.60
N HIS A 240 -15.70 26.26 -0.49
CA HIS A 240 -15.84 26.77 -1.83
C HIS A 240 -15.81 25.65 -2.87
N GLU A 241 -16.70 25.73 -3.87
CA GLU A 241 -16.61 24.88 -5.06
C GLU A 241 -15.83 25.66 -6.13
N PRO A 242 -14.61 25.21 -6.54
CA PRO A 242 -13.82 25.88 -7.55
C PRO A 242 -14.54 25.98 -8.90
N THR A 243 -14.52 27.15 -9.50
CA THR A 243 -15.13 27.37 -10.82
C THR A 243 -14.12 27.17 -11.97
N GLY A 244 -12.84 27.15 -11.65
CA GLY A 244 -11.75 27.06 -12.62
C GLY A 244 -11.52 28.35 -13.41
N LEU A 245 -12.13 29.46 -12.98
CA LEU A 245 -12.00 30.80 -13.57
C LEU A 245 -11.16 31.70 -12.66
N VAL A 246 -10.68 32.80 -13.20
CA VAL A 246 -9.99 33.83 -12.40
C VAL A 246 -10.99 34.89 -11.96
N THR A 247 -11.50 34.74 -10.74
CA THR A 247 -12.46 35.68 -10.13
C THR A 247 -11.94 36.15 -8.77
N GLU A 248 -12.51 37.23 -8.25
CA GLU A 248 -12.16 37.78 -6.93
C GLU A 248 -12.40 36.75 -5.81
N LYS A 249 -13.50 36.01 -5.92
CA LYS A 249 -13.82 34.92 -4.96
C LYS A 249 -12.80 33.81 -4.99
N GLU A 250 -12.34 33.35 -6.19
CA GLU A 250 -11.30 32.32 -6.33
C GLU A 250 -9.96 32.81 -5.76
N ILE A 251 -9.60 34.10 -5.97
CA ILE A 251 -8.36 34.66 -5.43
C ILE A 251 -8.41 34.70 -3.90
N THR A 252 -9.57 35.12 -3.34
CA THR A 252 -9.78 35.14 -1.88
C THR A 252 -9.71 33.73 -1.31
N TYR A 253 -10.30 32.73 -1.99
CA TYR A 253 -10.23 31.32 -1.62
C TYR A 253 -8.78 30.83 -1.61
N GLY A 254 -8.00 31.02 -2.69
CA GLY A 254 -6.60 30.60 -2.74
C GLY A 254 -5.73 31.25 -1.67
N ARG A 255 -5.99 32.54 -1.32
CA ARG A 255 -5.31 33.20 -0.19
C ARG A 255 -5.64 32.55 1.13
N GLN A 256 -6.90 32.18 1.35
CA GLN A 256 -7.32 31.48 2.57
C GLN A 256 -6.72 30.07 2.67
N ASP A 257 -6.62 29.34 1.55
CA ASP A 257 -5.99 28.02 1.52
C ASP A 257 -4.49 28.09 1.89
N VAL A 258 -3.76 29.11 1.44
CA VAL A 258 -2.35 29.32 1.84
C VAL A 258 -2.24 29.70 3.32
N ARG A 259 -3.18 30.46 3.88
CA ARG A 259 -3.25 30.78 5.32
C ARG A 259 -3.51 29.51 6.14
N ALA A 260 -4.48 28.72 5.72
CA ALA A 260 -4.80 27.45 6.36
C ALA A 260 -3.62 26.47 6.30
N THR A 261 -2.89 26.46 5.18
CA THR A 261 -1.66 25.66 5.01
C THR A 261 -0.53 26.13 5.94
N LEU A 262 -0.39 27.44 6.16
CA LEU A 262 0.57 28.01 7.16
C LEU A 262 0.15 27.64 8.58
N GLY A 263 -1.13 27.74 8.92
CA GLY A 263 -1.65 27.28 10.21
C GLY A 263 -1.35 25.80 10.45
N LEU A 264 -1.61 24.96 9.44
CA LEU A 264 -1.30 23.53 9.51
C LEU A 264 0.21 23.25 9.65
N LEU A 265 1.08 23.99 8.95
CA LEU A 265 2.53 23.90 9.13
C LEU A 265 2.91 24.12 10.60
N ASN A 266 2.37 25.15 11.24
CA ASN A 266 2.65 25.47 12.64
C ASN A 266 2.09 24.40 13.59
N ALA A 267 0.89 23.88 13.33
CA ALA A 267 0.30 22.80 14.12
C ALA A 267 1.12 21.49 14.01
N LEU A 268 1.48 21.11 12.79
CA LEU A 268 2.34 19.94 12.56
C LEU A 268 3.75 20.12 13.16
N LYS A 269 4.28 21.34 13.14
CA LYS A 269 5.55 21.65 13.78
C LYS A 269 5.47 21.48 15.28
N ARG A 270 4.42 22.02 15.94
CA ARG A 270 4.22 21.83 17.39
C ARG A 270 4.14 20.34 17.74
N GLU A 271 3.38 19.55 16.99
CA GLU A 271 3.29 18.10 17.19
C GLU A 271 4.65 17.41 17.00
N TYR A 272 5.34 17.74 15.88
CA TYR A 272 6.63 17.13 15.56
C TYR A 272 7.71 17.43 16.61
N ASP A 273 7.72 18.61 17.18
CA ASP A 273 8.70 19.04 18.18
C ASP A 273 8.53 18.32 19.54
N LEU A 274 7.37 17.69 19.78
CA LEU A 274 7.17 16.80 20.94
C LEU A 274 8.00 15.50 20.82
N HIS A 275 8.48 15.15 19.62
CA HIS A 275 9.22 13.92 19.40
C HIS A 275 10.75 14.16 19.56
N PRO A 276 11.42 13.58 20.57
CA PRO A 276 12.86 13.77 20.79
C PRO A 276 13.68 12.90 19.82
N ILE A 277 13.51 13.11 18.54
CA ILE A 277 14.14 12.35 17.45
C ILE A 277 15.00 13.26 16.56
N LEU A 278 16.13 12.75 16.09
CA LEU A 278 17.04 13.46 15.19
C LEU A 278 16.71 13.12 13.72
N LEU A 279 15.48 13.36 13.32
CA LEU A 279 15.00 13.18 11.96
C LEU A 279 14.47 14.53 11.44
N PRO A 280 15.03 15.11 10.37
CA PRO A 280 14.45 16.31 9.76
C PRO A 280 13.01 16.04 9.28
N PRO A 281 12.06 16.98 9.45
CA PRO A 281 10.65 16.78 9.09
C PRO A 281 10.45 16.53 7.59
N ASP A 282 11.27 17.12 6.73
CA ASP A 282 11.31 16.88 5.27
C ASP A 282 11.85 15.47 4.90
N HIS A 283 12.27 14.67 5.87
CA HIS A 283 12.66 13.26 5.73
C HIS A 283 11.70 12.30 6.46
N ALA A 284 10.63 12.79 7.06
CA ALA A 284 9.60 12.00 7.71
C ALA A 284 8.53 11.57 6.68
N TYR A 285 8.82 10.54 5.91
CA TYR A 285 7.97 10.10 4.80
C TYR A 285 6.85 9.11 5.19
N SER A 286 6.93 8.53 6.36
CA SER A 286 5.98 7.51 6.82
C SER A 286 6.12 7.25 8.33
N PRO A 287 5.13 6.62 8.98
CA PRO A 287 5.25 6.18 10.36
C PRO A 287 6.53 5.35 10.63
N ALA A 288 6.91 4.49 9.68
CA ALA A 288 8.15 3.71 9.80
C ALA A 288 9.42 4.59 9.81
N SER A 289 9.41 5.79 9.22
CA SER A 289 10.51 6.75 9.30
C SER A 289 10.68 7.26 10.74
N ILE A 290 9.55 7.60 11.38
CA ILE A 290 9.50 8.06 12.80
C ILE A 290 9.87 6.90 13.73
N GLY A 291 9.28 5.71 13.52
CA GLY A 291 9.62 4.51 14.31
C GLY A 291 11.11 4.20 14.28
N LYS A 292 11.74 4.19 13.11
CA LYS A 292 13.20 4.02 12.96
C LYS A 292 14.01 5.12 13.65
N ALA A 293 13.49 6.35 13.69
CA ALA A 293 14.13 7.44 14.39
C ALA A 293 14.08 7.24 15.92
N TYR A 294 12.97 6.75 16.47
CA TYR A 294 12.87 6.35 17.87
C TYR A 294 13.80 5.19 18.24
N LEU A 295 13.88 4.14 17.38
CA LEU A 295 14.84 3.05 17.60
C LEU A 295 16.29 3.59 17.67
N ARG A 296 16.66 4.56 16.82
CA ARG A 296 17.97 5.23 16.89
C ARG A 296 18.13 6.10 18.14
N ALA A 297 17.09 6.82 18.56
CA ALA A 297 17.10 7.63 19.77
C ALA A 297 17.32 6.77 21.03
N MET A 298 16.77 5.55 21.04
CA MET A 298 17.06 4.54 22.07
C MET A 298 18.48 3.96 21.99
N GLY A 299 19.32 4.44 21.09
CA GLY A 299 20.69 3.96 20.89
C GLY A 299 20.80 2.62 20.16
N ILE A 300 19.69 2.08 19.59
CA ILE A 300 19.70 0.81 18.86
C ILE A 300 20.48 0.97 17.57
N VAL A 301 21.58 0.23 17.45
CA VAL A 301 22.40 0.20 16.24
C VAL A 301 21.67 -0.58 15.15
N GLU A 302 21.61 0.00 13.97
CA GLU A 302 20.96 -0.57 12.79
C GLU A 302 21.44 -2.02 12.51
N PRO A 303 20.56 -3.03 12.41
CA PRO A 303 20.94 -4.45 12.26
C PRO A 303 21.92 -4.70 11.13
N LYS A 304 21.73 -4.08 9.96
CA LYS A 304 22.65 -4.20 8.82
C LYS A 304 24.08 -3.74 9.14
N ARG A 305 24.24 -2.78 10.03
CA ARG A 305 25.55 -2.27 10.50
C ARG A 305 26.11 -3.11 11.63
N LYS A 306 25.23 -3.55 12.55
CA LYS A 306 25.58 -4.31 13.75
C LYS A 306 25.98 -5.76 13.41
N PHE A 307 25.15 -6.46 12.65
CA PHE A 307 25.28 -7.89 12.36
C PHE A 307 25.92 -8.17 11.00
N LYS A 308 26.99 -7.47 10.64
CA LYS A 308 27.71 -7.63 9.36
C LYS A 308 28.27 -9.03 9.11
N ARG A 309 28.46 -9.83 10.17
CA ARG A 309 29.01 -11.19 10.11
C ARG A 309 27.97 -12.24 9.77
N LEU A 310 26.67 -11.91 9.85
CA LEU A 310 25.63 -12.85 9.39
C LEU A 310 25.78 -13.12 7.90
N SER A 311 25.80 -14.41 7.56
CA SER A 311 25.99 -14.81 6.16
C SER A 311 24.77 -14.43 5.30
N PRO A 312 24.97 -14.08 4.01
CA PRO A 312 23.86 -13.86 3.09
C PRO A 312 22.94 -15.08 2.95
N LYS A 313 23.47 -16.29 3.19
CA LYS A 313 22.69 -17.53 3.21
C LYS A 313 21.62 -17.52 4.30
N LEU A 314 21.93 -17.02 5.51
CA LEU A 314 20.95 -16.89 6.60
C LEU A 314 19.84 -15.91 6.24
N HIS A 315 20.19 -14.79 5.58
CA HIS A 315 19.18 -13.87 5.06
C HIS A 315 18.31 -14.53 3.99
N GLY A 316 18.89 -15.34 3.10
CA GLY A 316 18.17 -16.13 2.10
C GLY A 316 17.23 -17.18 2.70
N ILE A 317 17.66 -17.85 3.78
CA ILE A 317 16.80 -18.76 4.55
C ILE A 317 15.61 -18.01 5.15
N ALA A 318 15.86 -16.91 5.85
CA ALA A 318 14.80 -16.11 6.45
C ALA A 318 13.83 -15.55 5.42
N MET A 319 14.34 -15.07 4.28
CA MET A 319 13.48 -14.56 3.19
C MET A 319 12.63 -15.69 2.58
N GLN A 320 13.14 -16.92 2.47
CA GLN A 320 12.35 -18.07 2.01
C GLN A 320 11.15 -18.34 2.92
N THR A 321 11.30 -18.14 4.24
CA THR A 321 10.25 -18.36 5.25
C THR A 321 9.30 -17.16 5.41
N TYR A 322 9.57 -16.04 4.72
CA TYR A 322 8.75 -14.86 4.85
C TYR A 322 7.49 -14.93 4.00
N TYR A 323 6.37 -14.82 4.67
CA TYR A 323 5.04 -14.59 4.15
C TYR A 323 4.42 -13.42 4.92
N GLY A 324 3.41 -12.77 4.37
CA GLY A 324 2.68 -11.71 5.05
C GLY A 324 1.73 -12.21 6.13
N GLY A 325 0.82 -11.35 6.58
CA GLY A 325 -0.30 -11.72 7.42
C GLY A 325 -1.19 -12.75 6.73
N ARG A 326 -1.94 -13.52 7.52
CA ARG A 326 -2.92 -14.47 7.01
C ARG A 326 -4.22 -13.74 6.67
N ALA A 327 -4.71 -13.89 5.45
CA ALA A 327 -6.01 -13.39 5.02
C ALA A 327 -6.69 -14.45 4.14
N GLU A 328 -7.84 -14.97 4.58
CA GLU A 328 -8.56 -16.07 3.95
C GLU A 328 -10.07 -15.80 3.98
N CYS A 329 -10.77 -16.20 2.92
CA CYS A 329 -12.22 -16.38 2.91
C CYS A 329 -12.50 -17.87 3.16
N HIS A 330 -13.31 -18.19 4.16
CA HIS A 330 -13.67 -19.58 4.49
C HIS A 330 -15.12 -19.91 4.14
N ILE A 331 -16.04 -18.94 4.30
CA ILE A 331 -17.41 -19.05 3.79
C ILE A 331 -17.59 -17.97 2.73
N ARG A 332 -17.96 -18.39 1.53
CA ARG A 332 -18.03 -17.51 0.38
C ARG A 332 -19.47 -17.27 -0.07
N ARG A 333 -19.81 -15.99 -0.35
CA ARG A 333 -21.08 -15.55 -0.92
C ARG A 333 -22.32 -16.14 -0.25
N TRP A 334 -22.25 -16.38 1.06
CA TRP A 334 -23.32 -16.89 1.90
C TRP A 334 -23.39 -16.10 3.20
N PRO A 335 -24.58 -15.52 3.53
CA PRO A 335 -24.75 -14.72 4.74
C PRO A 335 -24.81 -15.62 5.98
N VAL A 336 -24.00 -15.30 6.99
CA VAL A 336 -23.96 -16.04 8.25
C VAL A 336 -23.96 -15.09 9.44
N PRO A 337 -24.56 -15.49 10.60
CA PRO A 337 -24.44 -14.73 11.84
C PRO A 337 -22.99 -14.78 12.32
N VAL A 338 -22.45 -13.66 12.79
CA VAL A 338 -21.02 -13.59 13.15
C VAL A 338 -20.74 -12.76 14.40
N VAL A 339 -19.60 -13.07 15.03
CA VAL A 339 -18.94 -12.28 16.06
C VAL A 339 -17.48 -12.10 15.66
N PRO A 340 -17.07 -10.92 15.18
CA PRO A 340 -15.67 -10.61 14.92
C PRO A 340 -14.89 -10.43 16.21
N VAL A 341 -13.69 -11.03 16.25
CA VAL A 341 -12.70 -10.89 17.33
C VAL A 341 -11.38 -10.41 16.78
N ASP A 342 -10.63 -9.65 17.58
CA ASP A 342 -9.40 -8.97 17.20
C ASP A 342 -8.30 -9.17 18.25
N LEU A 343 -7.07 -9.38 17.79
CA LEU A 343 -5.88 -9.47 18.63
C LEU A 343 -5.33 -8.08 18.98
N LYS A 344 -5.22 -7.81 20.27
CA LYS A 344 -4.68 -6.53 20.74
C LYS A 344 -3.25 -6.31 20.25
N SER A 345 -3.08 -5.35 19.33
CA SER A 345 -1.76 -5.02 18.76
C SER A 345 -0.98 -6.29 18.36
N GLU A 346 -1.49 -7.09 17.43
CA GLU A 346 -1.01 -8.44 17.10
C GLU A 346 0.52 -8.53 16.99
N TYR A 347 1.16 -7.77 16.10
CA TYR A 347 2.60 -7.88 15.90
C TYR A 347 3.43 -7.41 17.10
N PRO A 348 3.13 -6.30 17.78
CA PRO A 348 3.76 -5.97 19.06
C PRO A 348 3.59 -7.04 20.13
N SER A 349 2.41 -7.69 20.20
CA SER A 349 2.17 -8.81 21.13
C SER A 349 3.03 -10.02 20.81
N VAL A 350 3.16 -10.35 19.52
CA VAL A 350 4.07 -11.40 19.04
C VAL A 350 5.53 -11.06 19.36
N ASP A 351 5.93 -9.79 19.15
CA ASP A 351 7.27 -9.31 19.49
C ASP A 351 7.60 -9.54 20.96
N ALA A 352 6.68 -9.18 21.84
CA ALA A 352 6.82 -9.39 23.28
C ALA A 352 6.87 -10.88 23.66
N LEU A 353 5.98 -11.73 23.09
CA LEU A 353 5.93 -13.16 23.34
C LEU A 353 7.22 -13.88 22.86
N LEU A 354 7.67 -13.61 21.65
CA LEU A 354 8.87 -14.19 21.08
C LEU A 354 10.16 -13.61 21.69
N GLY A 355 10.10 -12.46 22.37
CA GLY A 355 11.28 -11.75 22.91
C GLY A 355 12.17 -11.18 21.80
N THR A 356 11.59 -10.68 20.72
CA THR A 356 12.32 -10.16 19.56
C THR A 356 13.14 -8.92 19.89
N PHE A 357 12.71 -8.15 20.90
CA PHE A 357 13.43 -6.97 21.37
C PHE A 357 14.81 -7.33 21.95
N ASP A 358 14.96 -8.51 22.60
CA ASP A 358 16.26 -8.99 23.06
C ASP A 358 17.20 -9.27 21.88
N ILE A 359 16.69 -9.79 20.75
CA ILE A 359 17.45 -9.97 19.51
C ILE A 359 17.85 -8.61 18.91
N LEU A 360 16.90 -7.67 18.87
CA LEU A 360 17.13 -6.33 18.32
C LEU A 360 18.14 -5.54 19.14
N THR A 361 18.16 -5.67 20.45
CA THR A 361 19.08 -4.98 21.37
C THR A 361 20.36 -5.75 21.67
N ALA A 362 20.51 -6.98 21.13
CA ALA A 362 21.73 -7.78 21.32
C ALA A 362 22.97 -7.08 20.75
N GLY A 363 24.11 -7.27 21.41
CA GLY A 363 25.42 -6.81 20.91
C GLY A 363 25.97 -7.71 19.81
N ASP A 364 25.66 -9.02 19.87
CA ASP A 364 26.04 -10.03 18.88
C ASP A 364 24.99 -11.15 18.83
N LEU A 365 25.00 -11.93 17.75
CA LEU A 365 24.11 -13.07 17.52
C LEU A 365 24.92 -14.30 17.15
N ILE A 366 24.49 -15.44 17.66
CA ILE A 366 25.00 -16.75 17.24
C ILE A 366 23.85 -17.60 16.73
N THR A 367 24.17 -18.56 15.87
CA THR A 367 23.27 -19.62 15.44
C THR A 367 23.65 -20.93 16.12
N GLU A 368 22.68 -21.59 16.74
CA GLU A 368 22.85 -22.87 17.42
C GLU A 368 22.02 -23.94 16.74
N ASP A 369 22.53 -25.18 16.60
CA ASP A 369 21.74 -26.30 16.15
C ASP A 369 20.65 -26.60 17.18
N ALA A 370 19.40 -26.57 16.72
CA ALA A 370 18.22 -26.81 17.54
C ALA A 370 17.44 -28.06 17.08
N THR A 371 18.01 -28.90 16.21
CA THR A 371 17.29 -29.99 15.53
C THR A 371 16.64 -30.96 16.50
N LYS A 372 17.39 -31.44 17.52
CA LYS A 372 16.86 -32.37 18.55
C LYS A 372 15.78 -31.72 19.39
N ASP A 373 16.01 -30.48 19.84
CA ASP A 373 15.06 -29.70 20.67
C ASP A 373 13.76 -29.39 19.93
N VAL A 374 13.84 -28.99 18.66
CA VAL A 374 12.68 -28.73 17.81
C VAL A 374 11.86 -29.98 17.58
N ARG A 375 12.49 -31.13 17.25
CA ARG A 375 11.77 -32.42 17.10
C ARG A 375 11.02 -32.79 18.39
N ALA A 376 11.68 -32.67 19.53
CA ALA A 376 11.10 -32.98 20.84
C ALA A 376 9.97 -32.00 21.21
N LEU A 377 10.12 -30.73 20.86
CA LEU A 377 9.10 -29.70 21.05
C LEU A 377 7.82 -30.00 20.26
N LEU A 378 7.96 -30.28 18.96
CA LEU A 378 6.82 -30.53 18.06
C LEU A 378 6.10 -31.85 18.42
N ALA A 379 6.83 -32.90 18.83
CA ALA A 379 6.23 -34.17 19.22
C ALA A 379 5.36 -34.08 20.50
N LYS A 380 5.64 -33.10 21.38
CA LYS A 380 4.90 -32.92 22.66
C LYS A 380 3.94 -31.72 22.62
N LEU A 381 3.69 -31.17 21.43
CA LEU A 381 2.90 -29.95 21.27
C LEU A 381 1.41 -30.24 21.45
N THR A 382 0.73 -29.38 22.25
CA THR A 382 -0.72 -29.35 22.37
C THR A 382 -1.20 -27.90 22.44
N LEU A 383 -2.43 -27.61 22.02
CA LEU A 383 -2.99 -26.27 22.08
C LEU A 383 -2.91 -25.68 23.51
N ASN A 384 -3.21 -26.46 24.56
CA ASN A 384 -3.16 -26.01 25.95
C ASN A 384 -1.75 -25.55 26.39
N ARG A 385 -0.69 -26.18 25.88
CA ARG A 385 0.68 -25.76 26.21
C ARG A 385 1.06 -24.42 25.63
N LEU A 386 0.44 -24.01 24.50
CA LEU A 386 0.73 -22.75 23.82
C LEU A 386 0.21 -21.52 24.59
N PHE A 387 -0.74 -21.70 25.49
CA PHE A 387 -1.21 -20.65 26.40
C PHE A 387 -0.22 -20.32 27.54
N ARG A 388 1.03 -20.82 27.48
CA ARG A 388 2.10 -20.47 28.42
C ARG A 388 3.08 -19.51 27.75
N PRO A 389 3.11 -18.20 28.08
CA PRO A 389 3.96 -17.19 27.43
C PRO A 389 5.44 -17.58 27.39
N ALA A 390 5.96 -18.18 28.46
CA ALA A 390 7.37 -18.59 28.55
C ALA A 390 7.81 -19.59 27.46
N LEU A 391 6.86 -20.37 26.90
CA LEU A 391 7.15 -21.31 25.84
C LEU A 391 7.47 -20.62 24.50
N TRP A 392 6.90 -19.44 24.27
CA TRP A 392 6.99 -18.74 23.00
C TRP A 392 8.43 -18.31 22.64
N ARG A 393 9.27 -18.00 23.63
CA ARG A 393 10.68 -17.69 23.41
C ARG A 393 11.47 -18.84 22.76
N ARG A 394 10.95 -20.09 22.85
CA ARG A 394 11.52 -21.28 22.21
C ARG A 394 11.13 -21.41 20.72
N PHE A 395 10.22 -20.58 20.22
CA PHE A 395 9.73 -20.62 18.83
C PHE A 395 10.60 -19.82 17.85
N ASN A 396 11.62 -19.13 18.35
CA ASN A 396 12.60 -18.38 17.54
C ASN A 396 13.57 -19.32 16.83
N PHE A 397 13.07 -20.19 15.96
CA PHE A 397 13.88 -21.12 15.18
C PHE A 397 13.43 -21.17 13.71
N TYR A 398 14.31 -21.71 12.89
CA TYR A 398 14.07 -22.02 11.48
C TYR A 398 14.34 -23.49 11.27
N ALA A 399 13.47 -24.20 10.58
CA ALA A 399 13.61 -25.63 10.32
C ALA A 399 13.49 -25.96 8.84
N LEU A 400 14.37 -26.85 8.37
CA LEU A 400 14.33 -27.43 7.05
C LEU A 400 13.48 -28.69 7.11
N VAL A 401 12.38 -28.71 6.37
CA VAL A 401 11.40 -29.80 6.38
C VAL A 401 11.14 -30.33 4.97
N ILE A 402 10.68 -31.57 4.86
CA ILE A 402 10.07 -32.09 3.63
C ILE A 402 8.58 -32.14 3.87
N PRO A 403 7.78 -31.25 3.23
CA PRO A 403 6.34 -31.22 3.43
C PRO A 403 5.65 -32.46 2.80
N ASP A 404 4.77 -33.07 3.57
CA ASP A 404 3.97 -34.23 3.13
C ASP A 404 2.49 -34.03 3.54
N GLY A 405 1.82 -33.07 2.92
CA GLY A 405 0.46 -32.66 3.29
C GLY A 405 0.40 -31.75 4.51
N ASP A 406 1.53 -31.15 4.89
CA ASP A 406 1.61 -30.18 5.98
C ASP A 406 0.89 -28.89 5.64
N ILE A 407 0.09 -28.33 6.56
CA ILE A 407 -0.63 -27.06 6.37
C ILE A 407 0.33 -25.89 6.62
N LEU A 408 0.85 -25.35 5.55
CA LEU A 408 1.90 -24.33 5.55
C LEU A 408 1.49 -23.10 4.71
N PRO A 409 2.09 -21.94 4.95
CA PRO A 409 1.93 -20.81 4.04
C PRO A 409 2.58 -21.15 2.68
N VAL A 410 1.78 -21.04 1.63
CA VAL A 410 2.21 -21.32 0.25
C VAL A 410 1.96 -20.13 -0.64
N ARG A 411 2.94 -19.78 -1.47
CA ARG A 411 2.80 -18.79 -2.55
C ARG A 411 2.94 -19.54 -3.87
N SER A 412 1.86 -19.62 -4.63
CA SER A 412 1.80 -20.33 -5.90
C SER A 412 0.80 -19.67 -6.86
N VAL A 413 0.89 -20.02 -8.12
CA VAL A 413 -0.11 -19.69 -9.14
C VAL A 413 -1.08 -20.85 -9.21
N TYR A 414 -2.34 -20.54 -8.93
CA TYR A 414 -3.42 -21.54 -8.93
C TYR A 414 -4.25 -21.51 -10.21
N ASP A 415 -4.18 -20.40 -10.97
CA ASP A 415 -4.90 -20.21 -12.22
C ASP A 415 -3.94 -19.72 -13.30
N ASP A 416 -3.72 -20.53 -14.32
CA ASP A 416 -2.83 -20.21 -15.43
C ASP A 416 -3.30 -18.99 -16.26
N LYS A 417 -4.61 -18.67 -16.22
CA LYS A 417 -5.18 -17.53 -16.95
C LYS A 417 -4.91 -16.19 -16.27
N SER A 418 -4.94 -16.15 -14.95
CA SER A 418 -4.71 -14.90 -14.18
C SER A 418 -3.23 -14.61 -13.98
N GLY A 419 -2.40 -15.64 -13.98
CA GLY A 419 -0.98 -15.52 -13.65
C GLY A 419 -0.71 -14.96 -12.25
N THR A 420 -1.73 -14.90 -11.38
CA THR A 420 -1.67 -14.27 -10.06
C THR A 420 -1.01 -15.18 -9.03
N CYS A 421 -0.04 -14.64 -8.31
CA CYS A 421 0.60 -15.33 -7.21
C CYS A 421 -0.18 -15.08 -5.90
N ASN A 422 -0.81 -16.12 -5.36
CA ASN A 422 -1.58 -16.04 -4.13
C ASN A 422 -0.83 -16.63 -2.94
N ILE A 423 -1.06 -16.07 -1.75
CA ILE A 423 -0.57 -16.56 -0.47
C ILE A 423 -1.75 -17.10 0.32
N GLY A 424 -1.64 -18.30 0.85
CA GLY A 424 -2.64 -18.89 1.72
C GLY A 424 -2.07 -20.06 2.50
N LEU A 425 -2.77 -20.50 3.56
CA LEU A 425 -2.46 -21.75 4.24
C LEU A 425 -3.08 -22.92 3.47
N ASN A 426 -2.24 -23.77 2.90
CA ASN A 426 -2.69 -24.92 2.12
C ASN A 426 -1.90 -26.18 2.52
N ALA A 427 -2.45 -27.35 2.22
CA ALA A 427 -1.75 -28.62 2.42
C ALA A 427 -0.64 -28.76 1.36
N LEU A 428 0.62 -28.55 1.75
CA LEU A 428 1.76 -28.64 0.85
C LEU A 428 2.34 -30.05 0.82
N GLN A 429 2.44 -30.60 -0.39
CA GLN A 429 3.14 -31.85 -0.66
C GLN A 429 4.29 -31.60 -1.63
N TRP A 430 5.53 -31.74 -1.16
CA TRP A 430 6.70 -31.45 -1.98
C TRP A 430 7.90 -32.31 -1.60
N LYS A 431 8.52 -32.95 -2.57
CA LYS A 431 9.68 -33.84 -2.35
C LYS A 431 10.98 -33.11 -2.01
N GLN A 432 11.05 -31.78 -2.28
CA GLN A 432 12.24 -30.99 -1.98
C GLN A 432 12.16 -30.38 -0.60
N PRO A 433 13.30 -30.28 0.12
CA PRO A 433 13.30 -29.62 1.42
C PRO A 433 13.10 -28.11 1.30
N VAL A 434 12.32 -27.55 2.23
CA VAL A 434 12.03 -26.11 2.33
C VAL A 434 12.21 -25.64 3.77
N TRP A 435 12.74 -24.41 3.93
CA TRP A 435 12.83 -23.76 5.23
C TRP A 435 11.49 -23.14 5.63
N ILE A 436 11.10 -23.37 6.88
CA ILE A 436 9.88 -22.84 7.49
C ILE A 436 10.25 -22.21 8.84
N ALA A 437 9.58 -21.10 9.18
CA ALA A 437 9.74 -20.45 10.48
C ALA A 437 9.06 -21.28 11.58
N GLY A 438 9.63 -21.24 12.79
CA GLY A 438 9.15 -22.03 13.92
C GLY A 438 7.66 -21.88 14.21
N PRO A 439 7.11 -20.66 14.32
CA PRO A 439 5.68 -20.49 14.58
C PRO A 439 4.77 -21.10 13.49
N ASP A 440 5.17 -21.09 12.22
CA ASP A 440 4.38 -21.73 11.15
C ASP A 440 4.38 -23.27 11.27
N LEU A 441 5.48 -23.88 11.70
CA LEU A 441 5.50 -25.33 11.95
C LEU A 441 4.64 -25.73 13.15
N ILE A 442 4.60 -24.88 14.17
CA ILE A 442 3.72 -25.06 15.34
C ILE A 442 2.25 -24.92 14.91
N ALA A 443 1.92 -23.92 14.09
CA ALA A 443 0.60 -23.76 13.51
C ALA A 443 0.18 -24.99 12.67
N ASN A 444 1.11 -25.55 11.88
CA ASN A 444 0.85 -26.79 11.15
C ASN A 444 0.48 -27.96 12.08
N VAL A 445 1.21 -28.18 13.17
CA VAL A 445 0.88 -29.28 14.11
C VAL A 445 -0.51 -29.12 14.68
N LEU A 446 -0.94 -27.87 15.01
CA LEU A 446 -2.29 -27.59 15.52
C LEU A 446 -3.38 -27.82 14.47
N LEU A 447 -3.13 -27.41 13.23
CA LEU A 447 -4.15 -27.43 12.18
C LEU A 447 -4.29 -28.82 11.52
N SER A 448 -3.16 -29.51 11.32
CA SER A 448 -3.12 -30.80 10.64
C SER A 448 -3.10 -32.01 11.59
N GLY A 449 -2.76 -31.80 12.86
CA GLY A 449 -2.48 -32.90 13.82
C GLY A 449 -1.21 -33.69 13.50
N ARG A 450 -0.39 -33.26 12.51
CA ARG A 450 0.77 -33.99 12.01
C ARG A 450 2.07 -33.30 12.38
N VAL A 451 3.06 -34.09 12.80
CA VAL A 451 4.42 -33.56 13.05
C VAL A 451 5.23 -33.64 11.76
N PRO A 452 5.72 -32.51 11.21
CA PRO A 452 6.45 -32.51 9.96
C PRO A 452 7.81 -33.20 10.09
N LYS A 453 8.33 -33.73 8.95
CA LYS A 453 9.66 -34.33 8.89
C LYS A 453 10.74 -33.25 8.92
N VAL A 454 11.25 -32.93 10.12
CA VAL A 454 12.34 -31.97 10.32
C VAL A 454 13.69 -32.63 10.00
N LEU A 455 14.39 -32.11 8.99
CA LEU A 455 15.74 -32.56 8.63
C LEU A 455 16.79 -31.88 9.52
N ARG A 456 16.73 -30.54 9.62
CA ARG A 456 17.64 -29.69 10.37
C ARG A 456 16.90 -28.45 10.90
N ALA A 457 17.30 -27.95 12.05
CA ALA A 457 16.80 -26.70 12.56
C ALA A 457 17.91 -25.91 13.25
N PHE A 458 17.82 -24.60 13.21
CA PHE A 458 18.70 -23.71 13.98
C PHE A 458 17.90 -22.62 14.68
N ARG A 459 18.48 -22.11 15.77
CA ARG A 459 17.94 -20.99 16.55
C ARG A 459 18.91 -19.83 16.50
N VAL A 460 18.35 -18.61 16.44
CA VAL A 460 19.14 -17.37 16.59
C VAL A 460 19.12 -16.95 18.06
N VAL A 461 20.29 -16.88 18.66
CA VAL A 461 20.45 -16.62 20.11
C VAL A 461 21.15 -15.28 20.31
N PRO A 462 20.52 -14.33 21.03
CA PRO A 462 21.15 -13.07 21.36
C PRO A 462 22.25 -13.24 22.42
N LYS A 463 23.39 -12.59 22.21
CA LYS A 463 24.49 -12.53 23.14
C LYS A 463 24.72 -11.09 23.61
N ARG A 464 24.69 -10.86 24.91
CA ARG A 464 24.88 -9.57 25.56
C ARG A 464 24.00 -8.45 24.98
N LYS A 465 23.55 -7.54 25.81
CA LYS A 465 22.96 -6.28 25.31
C LYS A 465 24.06 -5.39 24.71
N GLN A 466 23.74 -4.70 23.63
CA GLN A 466 24.66 -3.75 23.01
C GLN A 466 24.96 -2.57 23.94
N ARG A 467 26.12 -1.95 23.77
CA ARG A 467 26.49 -0.68 24.46
C ARG A 467 25.74 0.50 23.82
N GLY A 468 25.56 1.59 24.55
CA GLY A 468 24.98 2.84 24.05
C GLY A 468 23.47 2.86 23.98
N LEU A 469 22.78 1.91 24.62
CA LEU A 469 21.33 2.02 24.82
C LEU A 469 21.01 3.16 25.78
N THR A 470 20.04 4.00 25.41
CA THR A 470 19.64 5.20 26.17
C THR A 470 18.14 5.23 26.36
N GLN A 471 17.69 5.74 27.48
CA GLN A 471 16.30 6.03 27.76
C GLN A 471 15.79 7.12 26.81
N VAL A 472 14.56 6.99 26.35
CA VAL A 472 13.91 7.97 25.47
C VAL A 472 12.51 8.30 25.98
N ARG A 473 12.04 9.54 25.76
CA ARG A 473 10.66 9.93 26.05
C ARG A 473 9.84 9.87 24.74
N LEU A 474 8.81 9.02 24.72
CA LEU A 474 7.88 8.95 23.60
C LEU A 474 6.98 10.19 23.63
N ARG A 475 6.93 10.94 22.54
CA ARG A 475 6.18 12.21 22.41
C ARG A 475 6.43 13.15 23.61
N GLY A 476 7.66 13.19 24.10
CA GLY A 476 8.07 14.05 25.21
C GLY A 476 7.55 13.66 26.60
N SER A 477 6.59 12.76 26.73
CA SER A 477 5.90 12.45 27.98
C SER A 477 6.28 11.08 28.58
N ILE A 478 6.24 10.02 27.80
CA ILE A 478 6.34 8.64 28.29
C ILE A 478 7.77 8.11 28.17
N SER A 479 8.37 7.74 29.28
CA SER A 479 9.76 7.28 29.34
C SER A 479 9.87 5.77 29.11
N VAL A 480 10.76 5.33 28.20
CA VAL A 480 11.10 3.92 27.95
C VAL A 480 12.62 3.74 28.04
N ASP A 481 13.08 2.82 28.88
CA ASP A 481 14.49 2.44 29.02
C ASP A 481 14.75 1.07 28.37
N PRO A 482 15.34 0.99 27.15
CA PRO A 482 15.58 -0.24 26.42
C PRO A 482 16.59 -1.19 27.12
N ARG A 483 17.27 -0.73 28.16
CA ARG A 483 18.16 -1.56 28.97
C ARG A 483 17.40 -2.46 29.93
N LYS A 484 16.23 -2.00 30.40
CA LYS A 484 15.44 -2.62 31.46
C LYS A 484 14.12 -3.19 30.98
N GLU A 485 13.51 -2.55 29.97
CA GLU A 485 12.12 -2.79 29.55
C GLU A 485 12.06 -3.31 28.13
N ASP A 486 11.07 -4.15 27.83
CA ASP A 486 10.69 -4.49 26.47
C ASP A 486 9.87 -3.34 25.88
N PHE A 487 10.36 -2.78 24.78
CA PHE A 487 9.75 -1.63 24.12
C PHE A 487 8.30 -1.92 23.66
N PHE A 488 8.06 -3.10 23.05
CA PHE A 488 6.76 -3.43 22.51
C PHE A 488 5.72 -3.61 23.61
N THR A 489 6.09 -4.28 24.69
CA THR A 489 5.25 -4.41 25.89
C THR A 489 4.87 -3.04 26.45
N ARG A 490 5.87 -2.17 26.67
CA ARG A 490 5.66 -0.86 27.32
C ARG A 490 4.82 0.09 26.45
N VAL A 491 5.03 0.11 25.14
CA VAL A 491 4.26 0.98 24.24
C VAL A 491 2.78 0.61 24.24
N VAL A 492 2.44 -0.69 24.24
CA VAL A 492 1.05 -1.15 24.28
C VAL A 492 0.41 -0.87 25.66
N GLU A 493 1.13 -1.09 26.76
CA GLU A 493 0.65 -0.75 28.10
C GLU A 493 0.41 0.75 28.26
N TYR A 494 1.32 1.59 27.81
CA TYR A 494 1.16 3.05 27.85
C TYR A 494 -0.02 3.53 26.98
N ARG A 495 -0.23 2.89 25.84
CA ARG A 495 -1.40 3.14 25.00
C ARG A 495 -2.71 2.91 25.78
N GLU A 496 -2.82 1.81 26.54
CA GLU A 496 -4.02 1.54 27.35
C GLU A 496 -4.18 2.53 28.51
N GLN A 497 -3.10 2.95 29.13
CA GLN A 497 -3.13 3.91 30.23
C GLN A 497 -3.49 5.34 29.79
N ASN A 498 -3.34 5.67 28.52
CA ASN A 498 -3.54 7.02 27.98
C ASN A 498 -4.69 7.11 26.98
N LYS A 499 -5.74 6.31 27.15
CA LYS A 499 -6.94 6.34 26.29
C LYS A 499 -7.70 7.67 26.35
N SER A 500 -7.51 8.50 27.37
CA SER A 500 -8.11 9.82 27.48
C SER A 500 -7.42 10.90 26.62
N ASP A 501 -6.20 10.63 26.14
CA ASP A 501 -5.49 11.48 25.16
C ASP A 501 -5.51 10.76 23.79
N ASP A 502 -6.51 11.04 22.99
CA ASP A 502 -6.74 10.42 21.68
C ASP A 502 -5.52 10.50 20.76
N ARG A 503 -4.78 11.62 20.80
CA ARG A 503 -3.59 11.81 19.97
C ARG A 503 -2.42 10.96 20.43
N LEU A 504 -2.18 10.89 21.72
CA LEU A 504 -1.12 10.06 22.30
C LEU A 504 -1.44 8.58 22.13
N GLU A 505 -2.68 8.16 22.39
CA GLU A 505 -3.16 6.78 22.18
C GLU A 505 -2.92 6.35 20.73
N TYR A 506 -3.36 7.19 19.79
CA TYR A 506 -3.24 6.91 18.36
C TYR A 506 -1.77 6.88 17.89
N PHE A 507 -0.96 7.84 18.35
CA PHE A 507 0.47 7.84 18.07
C PHE A 507 1.16 6.56 18.58
N LEU A 508 0.86 6.11 19.80
CA LEU A 508 1.45 4.90 20.37
C LEU A 508 1.04 3.64 19.60
N LYS A 509 -0.21 3.59 19.10
CA LYS A 509 -0.67 2.53 18.19
C LYS A 509 0.17 2.47 16.91
N ILE A 510 0.36 3.62 16.28
CA ILE A 510 1.14 3.73 15.04
C ILE A 510 2.61 3.38 15.30
N LEU A 511 3.18 3.89 16.37
CA LEU A 511 4.58 3.64 16.73
C LEU A 511 4.84 2.14 16.93
N ALA A 512 3.99 1.45 17.70
CA ALA A 512 4.11 0.02 17.95
C ALA A 512 4.09 -0.78 16.64
N ASN A 513 3.13 -0.51 15.77
CA ASN A 513 2.99 -1.22 14.48
C ASN A 513 4.14 -0.90 13.51
N SER A 514 4.53 0.38 13.39
CA SER A 514 5.57 0.82 12.44
C SER A 514 6.99 0.39 12.82
N THR A 515 7.24 0.06 14.09
CA THR A 515 8.52 -0.46 14.58
C THR A 515 8.59 -1.99 14.56
N SER A 516 7.51 -2.67 14.23
CA SER A 516 7.42 -4.12 14.14
C SER A 516 7.91 -4.64 12.76
N TYR A 517 7.28 -5.63 12.17
CA TYR A 517 7.81 -6.48 11.09
C TYR A 517 8.27 -5.73 9.82
N GLY A 518 7.51 -4.74 9.34
CA GLY A 518 7.74 -4.08 8.06
C GLY A 518 9.09 -3.36 7.97
N THR A 519 9.53 -2.77 9.06
CA THR A 519 10.82 -2.11 9.18
C THR A 519 12.00 -3.06 8.94
N TYR A 520 11.88 -4.33 9.35
CA TYR A 520 12.93 -5.34 9.19
C TYR A 520 12.97 -6.01 7.81
N LEU A 521 11.99 -5.74 6.98
CA LEU A 521 11.84 -6.29 5.63
C LEU A 521 11.94 -5.23 4.52
N GLU A 522 12.42 -4.04 4.86
CA GLU A 522 12.59 -2.94 3.91
C GLU A 522 13.59 -3.29 2.81
N LEU A 523 13.10 -3.40 1.59
CA LEU A 523 13.87 -3.59 0.36
C LEU A 523 13.51 -2.48 -0.63
N ASN A 524 14.50 -1.73 -1.07
CA ASN A 524 14.34 -0.58 -1.96
C ASN A 524 14.74 -0.96 -3.38
N PRO A 525 13.83 -1.01 -4.37
CA PRO A 525 14.17 -1.30 -5.75
C PRO A 525 14.96 -0.13 -6.35
N VAL A 526 16.08 -0.46 -6.99
CA VAL A 526 16.94 0.52 -7.67
C VAL A 526 17.13 0.09 -9.11
N LYS A 527 16.69 0.91 -10.06
CA LYS A 527 16.90 0.67 -11.49
C LYS A 527 18.40 0.65 -11.84
N ILE A 528 18.77 -0.28 -12.70
CA ILE A 528 20.16 -0.44 -13.16
C ILE A 528 20.28 0.06 -14.58
N ASN A 529 21.44 0.65 -14.89
CA ASN A 529 21.75 0.98 -16.27
C ASN A 529 21.91 -0.31 -17.09
N ALA A 530 21.13 -0.46 -18.15
CA ALA A 530 21.11 -1.65 -19.00
C ALA A 530 22.50 -2.00 -19.59
N ARG A 531 23.39 -0.99 -19.77
CA ARG A 531 24.75 -1.19 -20.26
C ARG A 531 25.74 -1.72 -19.22
N LYS A 532 25.40 -1.67 -17.92
CA LYS A 532 26.28 -2.06 -16.79
C LYS A 532 25.54 -2.98 -15.82
N ARG A 533 25.00 -4.10 -16.32
CA ARG A 533 24.30 -5.06 -15.47
C ARG A 533 25.31 -5.87 -14.64
N PRO A 534 25.33 -5.71 -13.31
CA PRO A 534 26.15 -6.55 -12.45
C PRO A 534 25.61 -7.98 -12.41
N ARG A 535 26.42 -8.94 -11.99
CA ARG A 535 25.93 -10.26 -11.60
C ARG A 535 25.39 -10.18 -10.16
N LEU A 536 24.35 -10.94 -9.89
CA LEU A 536 23.79 -11.13 -8.55
C LEU A 536 24.00 -12.56 -8.11
N THR A 537 24.48 -12.74 -6.89
CA THR A 537 24.35 -14.01 -6.17
C THR A 537 23.03 -14.01 -5.43
N VAL A 538 22.16 -14.96 -5.73
CA VAL A 538 20.81 -15.13 -5.19
C VAL A 538 20.81 -16.27 -4.19
N TYR A 539 20.28 -16.01 -3.01
CA TYR A 539 20.15 -16.94 -1.90
C TYR A 539 18.66 -17.17 -1.61
N SER A 540 18.18 -18.41 -1.73
CA SER A 540 16.80 -18.80 -1.37
C SER A 540 16.85 -20.17 -0.68
N GLY A 541 16.83 -20.18 0.65
CA GLY A 541 17.04 -21.40 1.44
C GLY A 541 18.39 -22.05 1.17
N GLU A 542 18.38 -23.33 0.75
CA GLU A 542 19.61 -24.06 0.40
C GLU A 542 20.13 -23.73 -1.02
N ARG A 543 19.30 -23.13 -1.88
CA ARG A 543 19.69 -22.77 -3.25
C ARG A 543 20.51 -21.48 -3.26
N VAL A 544 21.65 -21.56 -3.91
CA VAL A 544 22.53 -20.41 -4.20
C VAL A 544 22.93 -20.48 -5.67
N PHE A 545 22.74 -19.38 -6.40
CA PHE A 545 23.09 -19.32 -7.81
C PHE A 545 23.36 -17.89 -8.25
N ASP A 546 24.14 -17.75 -9.32
CA ASP A 546 24.48 -16.45 -9.92
C ASP A 546 23.65 -16.19 -11.16
N GLN A 547 23.17 -14.97 -11.31
CA GLN A 547 22.45 -14.51 -12.49
C GLN A 547 22.79 -13.06 -12.86
N PRO A 548 22.59 -12.64 -14.11
CA PRO A 548 22.63 -11.22 -14.46
C PRO A 548 21.54 -10.44 -13.70
N ALA A 549 21.85 -9.24 -13.25
CA ALA A 549 20.85 -8.41 -12.59
C ALA A 549 19.66 -8.12 -13.54
N PRO A 550 18.42 -8.18 -13.07
CA PRO A 550 17.26 -7.67 -13.80
C PRO A 550 17.33 -6.15 -13.96
N ASP A 551 16.29 -5.52 -14.51
CA ASP A 551 16.24 -4.06 -14.73
C ASP A 551 16.30 -3.25 -13.44
N SER A 552 15.99 -3.89 -12.30
CA SER A 552 16.16 -3.31 -10.97
C SER A 552 16.73 -4.33 -10.00
N ILE A 553 17.49 -3.86 -9.01
CA ILE A 553 17.98 -4.66 -7.88
C ILE A 553 17.35 -4.14 -6.58
N GLU A 554 17.12 -5.05 -5.66
CA GLU A 554 16.64 -4.72 -4.31
C GLU A 554 17.81 -4.35 -3.42
N ARG A 555 17.77 -3.16 -2.82
CA ARG A 555 18.76 -2.73 -1.83
C ARG A 555 18.14 -2.80 -0.43
N PRO A 556 18.70 -3.61 0.46
CA PRO A 556 18.25 -3.67 1.84
C PRO A 556 18.35 -2.31 2.54
N GLY A 557 17.30 -1.91 3.25
CA GLY A 557 17.26 -0.76 4.14
C GLY A 557 18.25 -0.91 5.30
N LYS A 558 18.37 0.12 6.15
CA LYS A 558 19.32 0.11 7.27
C LYS A 558 18.91 -0.85 8.39
N PHE A 559 17.58 -0.95 8.62
CA PHE A 559 17.00 -1.86 9.61
C PHE A 559 16.64 -3.24 9.04
N TYR A 560 16.95 -3.50 7.75
CA TYR A 560 16.70 -4.81 7.14
C TYR A 560 17.32 -5.95 7.96
N PHE A 561 16.44 -6.83 8.46
CA PHE A 561 16.77 -7.96 9.30
C PHE A 561 15.71 -9.07 9.16
N PRO A 562 15.70 -9.80 8.04
CA PRO A 562 14.63 -10.74 7.71
C PRO A 562 14.49 -11.89 8.71
N LEU A 563 15.57 -12.24 9.44
CA LEU A 563 15.52 -13.20 10.55
C LEU A 563 14.54 -12.79 11.66
N LEU A 564 14.27 -11.51 11.82
CA LEU A 564 13.29 -11.02 12.76
C LEU A 564 11.91 -10.88 12.11
N GLY A 565 11.85 -10.20 10.96
CA GLY A 565 10.58 -9.91 10.29
C GLY A 565 9.78 -11.14 9.89
N ALA A 566 10.46 -12.25 9.51
CA ALA A 566 9.78 -13.51 9.17
C ALA A 566 9.17 -14.19 10.40
N LEU A 567 9.84 -14.15 11.56
CA LEU A 567 9.32 -14.73 12.81
C LEU A 567 8.09 -13.97 13.31
N ILE A 568 8.08 -12.64 13.21
CA ILE A 568 6.95 -11.81 13.65
C ILE A 568 5.67 -12.17 12.89
N THR A 569 5.72 -12.17 11.56
CA THR A 569 4.53 -12.52 10.77
C THR A 569 4.11 -13.98 10.91
N ALA A 570 5.06 -14.88 11.13
CA ALA A 570 4.75 -16.28 11.44
C ALA A 570 4.06 -16.44 12.81
N GLY A 571 4.47 -15.63 13.81
CA GLY A 571 3.82 -15.59 15.12
C GLY A 571 2.36 -15.13 15.07
N GLY A 572 2.05 -14.12 14.25
CA GLY A 572 0.68 -13.69 14.01
C GLY A 572 -0.18 -14.81 13.37
N ARG A 573 0.36 -15.49 12.35
CA ARG A 573 -0.32 -16.66 11.76
C ARG A 573 -0.54 -17.79 12.78
N LEU A 574 0.37 -17.97 13.75
CA LEU A 574 0.20 -18.94 14.84
C LEU A 574 -0.94 -18.52 15.78
N LEU A 575 -1.03 -17.23 16.16
CA LEU A 575 -2.14 -16.75 16.99
C LEU A 575 -3.50 -16.99 16.33
N LEU A 576 -3.62 -16.67 15.04
CA LEU A 576 -4.85 -16.97 14.27
C LEU A 576 -5.14 -18.46 14.19
N ALA A 577 -4.12 -19.32 14.03
CA ALA A 577 -4.29 -20.77 14.05
C ALA A 577 -4.77 -21.28 15.43
N MET A 578 -4.31 -20.68 16.52
CA MET A 578 -4.79 -21.00 17.86
C MET A 578 -6.27 -20.62 18.05
N ILE A 579 -6.70 -19.44 17.55
CA ILE A 579 -8.12 -19.03 17.60
C ILE A 579 -8.95 -20.01 16.77
N GLU A 580 -8.52 -20.33 15.53
CA GLU A 580 -9.20 -21.31 14.67
C GLU A 580 -9.34 -22.68 15.35
N CYS A 581 -8.31 -23.16 16.04
CA CYS A 581 -8.38 -24.44 16.77
C CYS A 581 -9.38 -24.36 17.94
N CYS A 582 -9.40 -23.27 18.71
CA CYS A 582 -10.40 -23.09 19.78
C CYS A 582 -11.84 -23.09 19.24
N VAL A 583 -12.08 -22.44 18.11
CA VAL A 583 -13.38 -22.40 17.44
C VAL A 583 -13.77 -23.80 16.94
N ARG A 584 -12.85 -24.51 16.29
CA ARG A 584 -13.06 -25.87 15.78
C ARG A 584 -13.31 -26.87 16.93
N ASP A 585 -12.53 -26.79 18.01
CA ASP A 585 -12.67 -27.67 19.17
C ASP A 585 -14.03 -27.44 19.86
N SER A 586 -14.66 -26.28 19.72
CA SER A 586 -16.03 -25.98 20.14
C SER A 586 -17.09 -26.43 19.10
N GLY A 587 -16.69 -27.06 18.01
CA GLY A 587 -17.57 -27.50 16.91
C GLY A 587 -18.00 -26.37 15.95
N GLY A 588 -17.45 -25.17 16.09
CA GLY A 588 -17.77 -24.00 15.27
C GLY A 588 -16.85 -23.83 14.06
N THR A 589 -17.08 -22.75 13.34
CA THR A 589 -16.26 -22.31 12.18
C THR A 589 -16.20 -20.78 12.11
N TYR A 590 -15.56 -20.23 11.08
CA TYR A 590 -15.40 -18.80 10.86
C TYR A 590 -15.75 -18.39 9.42
N LEU A 591 -16.12 -17.13 9.22
CA LEU A 591 -16.43 -16.58 7.90
C LEU A 591 -15.14 -16.29 7.11
N CYS A 592 -14.25 -15.51 7.72
CA CYS A 592 -12.97 -15.09 7.14
C CYS A 592 -11.99 -14.70 8.25
N CYS A 593 -10.73 -14.55 7.89
CA CYS A 593 -9.72 -13.91 8.73
C CYS A 593 -8.97 -12.83 7.95
N ASP A 594 -8.49 -11.81 8.67
CA ASP A 594 -7.74 -10.70 8.07
C ASP A 594 -6.64 -10.19 9.01
N THR A 595 -5.47 -10.76 8.88
CA THR A 595 -4.22 -10.40 9.57
C THR A 595 -4.27 -10.63 11.09
N ASP A 596 -5.02 -9.86 11.84
CA ASP A 596 -5.15 -9.83 13.30
C ASP A 596 -6.57 -10.18 13.80
N ALA A 597 -7.52 -10.30 12.87
CA ALA A 597 -8.93 -10.56 13.16
C ALA A 597 -9.40 -11.90 12.62
N LEU A 598 -10.31 -12.54 13.36
CA LEU A 598 -11.09 -13.71 12.93
C LEU A 598 -12.57 -13.40 13.09
N VAL A 599 -13.36 -13.64 12.04
CA VAL A 599 -14.81 -13.43 12.06
C VAL A 599 -15.50 -14.78 12.33
N ILE A 600 -15.78 -15.05 13.60
CA ILE A 600 -16.35 -16.33 14.07
C ILE A 600 -17.82 -16.43 13.69
N VAL A 601 -18.28 -17.57 13.19
CA VAL A 601 -19.70 -17.83 12.97
C VAL A 601 -20.36 -18.05 14.32
N ALA A 602 -21.18 -17.08 14.77
CA ALA A 602 -21.79 -17.11 16.08
C ALA A 602 -23.07 -16.27 16.14
N SER A 603 -23.99 -16.66 17.00
CA SER A 603 -25.24 -15.97 17.32
C SER A 603 -25.45 -15.88 18.82
N ARG A 604 -26.47 -15.12 19.26
CA ARG A 604 -26.75 -14.93 20.69
C ARG A 604 -26.87 -16.25 21.45
N HIS A 605 -27.56 -17.22 20.87
CA HIS A 605 -27.85 -18.53 21.50
C HIS A 605 -27.15 -19.70 20.85
N GLY A 606 -26.34 -19.45 19.82
CA GLY A 606 -25.80 -20.51 18.95
C GLY A 606 -26.85 -21.03 17.98
N GLY A 607 -26.65 -22.23 17.45
CA GLY A 607 -27.61 -22.87 16.55
C GLY A 607 -26.98 -23.46 15.30
N ILE A 608 -27.82 -23.86 14.36
CA ILE A 608 -27.41 -24.41 13.08
C ILE A 608 -27.66 -23.39 11.98
N VAL A 609 -26.71 -23.26 11.08
CA VAL A 609 -26.79 -22.44 9.86
C VAL A 609 -26.82 -23.37 8.66
N GLU A 610 -27.92 -23.31 7.91
CA GLU A 610 -28.06 -24.06 6.68
C GLU A 610 -27.10 -23.52 5.60
N MET A 611 -26.47 -24.41 4.86
CA MET A 611 -25.52 -24.07 3.81
C MET A 611 -26.14 -24.30 2.41
N PRO A 612 -25.68 -23.59 1.35
CA PRO A 612 -26.22 -23.77 0.01
C PRO A 612 -25.82 -25.12 -0.60
N ASP A 613 -26.54 -25.50 -1.67
CA ASP A 613 -26.19 -26.60 -2.58
C ASP A 613 -26.05 -27.98 -1.88
N GLY A 614 -26.84 -28.23 -0.81
CA GLY A 614 -26.83 -29.51 -0.07
C GLY A 614 -25.55 -29.74 0.75
N ALA A 615 -24.73 -28.72 0.95
CA ALA A 615 -23.56 -28.80 1.83
C ALA A 615 -24.01 -29.00 3.29
N SER A 616 -23.20 -29.70 4.09
CA SER A 616 -23.52 -29.98 5.49
C SER A 616 -23.74 -28.68 6.28
N PRO A 617 -24.78 -28.60 7.09
CA PRO A 617 -25.03 -27.46 7.95
C PRO A 617 -23.85 -27.20 8.90
N ILE A 618 -23.63 -25.95 9.27
CA ILE A 618 -22.55 -25.55 10.19
C ILE A 618 -23.14 -25.09 11.54
N LYS A 619 -22.36 -25.30 12.60
CA LYS A 619 -22.72 -24.82 13.94
C LYS A 619 -22.30 -23.34 14.06
N ALA A 620 -23.25 -22.47 14.40
CA ALA A 620 -22.94 -21.15 14.95
C ALA A 620 -22.70 -21.31 16.46
N LEU A 621 -21.60 -20.78 16.97
CA LEU A 621 -21.31 -20.75 18.39
C LEU A 621 -22.27 -19.77 19.11
N SER A 622 -22.51 -19.97 20.39
CA SER A 622 -23.18 -18.96 21.24
C SER A 622 -22.18 -17.84 21.60
N TRP A 623 -22.68 -16.64 21.93
CA TRP A 623 -21.84 -15.56 22.45
C TRP A 623 -21.02 -15.97 23.67
N LYS A 624 -21.61 -16.82 24.56
CA LYS A 624 -20.89 -17.35 25.72
C LYS A 624 -19.70 -18.25 25.34
N GLU A 625 -19.85 -19.08 24.30
CA GLU A 625 -18.74 -19.90 23.79
C GLU A 625 -17.64 -19.02 23.21
N VAL A 626 -18.00 -17.96 22.50
CA VAL A 626 -17.00 -16.99 21.95
C VAL A 626 -16.31 -16.24 23.10
N GLU A 627 -17.03 -15.78 24.10
CA GLU A 627 -16.44 -15.14 25.28
C GLU A 627 -15.49 -16.08 26.02
N TRP A 628 -15.84 -17.36 26.16
CA TRP A 628 -14.96 -18.37 26.75
C TRP A 628 -13.66 -18.53 25.92
N ILE A 629 -13.76 -18.52 24.57
CA ILE A 629 -12.59 -18.57 23.69
C ILE A 629 -11.72 -17.33 23.91
N THR A 630 -12.29 -16.12 23.93
CA THR A 630 -11.49 -14.89 24.10
C THR A 630 -10.76 -14.87 25.44
N ARG A 631 -11.42 -15.26 26.54
CA ARG A 631 -10.81 -15.31 27.87
C ARG A 631 -9.66 -16.30 28.00
N ARG A 632 -9.62 -17.38 27.21
CA ARG A 632 -8.46 -18.29 27.21
C ARG A 632 -7.17 -17.59 26.82
N PHE A 633 -7.23 -16.57 25.95
CA PHE A 633 -6.06 -15.83 25.49
C PHE A 633 -5.51 -14.88 26.56
N ASP A 634 -6.26 -14.60 27.63
CA ASP A 634 -5.77 -13.73 28.72
C ASP A 634 -4.56 -14.36 29.42
N SER A 635 -4.49 -15.68 29.52
CA SER A 635 -3.34 -16.40 30.08
C SER A 635 -2.08 -16.31 29.19
N LEU A 636 -2.23 -15.96 27.94
CA LEU A 636 -1.12 -15.76 26.99
C LEU A 636 -0.67 -14.31 26.94
N SER A 637 -1.43 -13.36 27.49
CA SER A 637 -1.09 -11.93 27.42
C SER A 637 0.34 -11.64 27.95
N PRO A 638 1.21 -10.98 27.15
CA PRO A 638 2.54 -10.60 27.64
C PRO A 638 2.53 -9.33 28.49
N TYR A 639 1.35 -8.74 28.70
CA TYR A 639 1.16 -7.44 29.36
C TYR A 639 0.77 -7.59 30.82
N ASN A 640 0.89 -6.50 31.56
CA ASN A 640 0.35 -6.42 32.91
C ASN A 640 -1.20 -6.53 32.85
N PRO A 641 -1.80 -7.55 33.45
CA PRO A 641 -3.26 -7.79 33.35
C PRO A 641 -4.10 -6.67 33.99
N ARG A 642 -3.52 -5.83 34.88
CA ARG A 642 -4.20 -4.65 35.44
C ARG A 642 -4.28 -3.49 34.43
N ILE A 643 -3.49 -3.53 33.34
CA ILE A 643 -3.43 -2.49 32.31
C ILE A 643 -4.12 -2.98 31.05
N VAL A 644 -3.74 -4.17 30.57
CA VAL A 644 -4.32 -4.79 29.35
C VAL A 644 -5.06 -6.05 29.77
N CYS A 645 -6.38 -5.94 29.92
CA CYS A 645 -7.21 -7.01 30.45
C CYS A 645 -7.32 -8.21 29.49
N HIS A 646 -7.38 -7.95 28.18
CA HIS A 646 -7.65 -8.98 27.18
C HIS A 646 -6.68 -8.90 26.02
N LEU A 647 -6.03 -10.03 25.65
CA LEU A 647 -5.22 -10.17 24.46
C LEU A 647 -6.09 -10.37 23.20
N LEU A 648 -7.13 -11.15 23.30
CA LEU A 648 -8.16 -11.36 22.28
C LEU A 648 -9.48 -10.76 22.75
N ARG A 649 -10.10 -9.90 21.96
CA ARG A 649 -11.31 -9.17 22.33
C ARG A 649 -12.35 -9.19 21.22
N LEU A 650 -13.60 -8.97 21.57
CA LEU A 650 -14.65 -8.63 20.64
C LEU A 650 -14.35 -7.23 20.06
N THR A 651 -14.58 -7.06 18.76
CA THR A 651 -14.41 -5.75 18.12
C THR A 651 -15.58 -4.82 18.43
N ASP A 652 -15.37 -3.52 18.21
CA ASP A 652 -16.37 -2.49 18.52
C ASP A 652 -17.67 -2.65 17.70
N GLU A 653 -17.57 -3.27 16.52
CA GLU A 653 -18.70 -3.57 15.63
C GLU A 653 -19.76 -4.49 16.29
N ASN A 654 -19.36 -5.27 17.29
CA ASN A 654 -20.29 -6.14 18.04
C ASN A 654 -21.28 -5.35 18.92
N TYR A 655 -21.05 -4.06 19.14
CA TYR A 655 -21.85 -3.26 20.06
C TYR A 655 -22.66 -2.20 19.32
N ASP A 656 -23.82 -1.86 19.86
CA ASP A 656 -24.63 -0.73 19.40
C ASP A 656 -24.13 0.60 20.04
N ALA A 657 -24.79 1.69 19.69
CA ALA A 657 -24.46 3.03 20.22
C ALA A 657 -24.62 3.14 21.75
N ASN A 658 -25.40 2.23 22.39
CA ASN A 658 -25.61 2.18 23.82
C ASN A 658 -24.65 1.22 24.55
N GLY A 659 -23.71 0.61 23.81
CA GLY A 659 -22.76 -0.37 24.32
C GLY A 659 -23.34 -1.76 24.52
N ALA A 660 -24.58 -2.04 24.09
CA ALA A 660 -25.17 -3.35 24.15
C ALA A 660 -24.70 -4.23 22.98
N GLN A 661 -24.37 -5.49 23.28
CA GLN A 661 -23.98 -6.43 22.23
C GLN A 661 -25.17 -6.71 21.30
N ARG A 662 -24.94 -6.56 20.00
CA ARG A 662 -25.94 -6.77 18.93
C ARG A 662 -25.57 -7.94 18.03
N GLN A 663 -26.60 -8.55 17.41
CA GLN A 663 -26.39 -9.54 16.37
C GLN A 663 -25.99 -8.87 15.07
N ILE A 664 -24.84 -9.24 14.54
CA ILE A 664 -24.37 -8.87 13.21
C ILE A 664 -24.21 -10.09 12.31
N PHE A 665 -24.22 -9.85 11.02
CA PHE A 665 -24.05 -10.85 9.98
C PHE A 665 -22.84 -10.48 9.13
N GLY A 666 -22.27 -11.50 8.51
CA GLY A 666 -21.13 -11.32 7.59
C GLY A 666 -21.40 -11.92 6.23
N PHE A 667 -20.87 -11.28 5.21
CA PHE A 667 -20.89 -11.75 3.84
C PHE A 667 -19.49 -11.55 3.23
N SER A 668 -18.87 -12.62 2.73
CA SER A 668 -17.52 -12.57 2.17
C SER A 668 -17.50 -13.06 0.72
N ILE A 669 -16.74 -12.38 -0.13
CA ILE A 669 -16.52 -12.73 -1.54
C ILE A 669 -15.18 -13.46 -1.69
N ALA A 670 -14.12 -12.88 -1.12
CA ALA A 670 -12.76 -13.38 -1.15
C ALA A 670 -11.97 -12.77 0.02
N ALA A 671 -10.72 -13.15 0.21
CA ALA A 671 -9.85 -12.56 1.21
C ALA A 671 -9.84 -11.02 1.09
N LYS A 672 -10.08 -10.32 2.22
CA LYS A 672 -10.19 -8.84 2.32
C LYS A 672 -11.33 -8.20 1.50
N ARG A 673 -12.28 -9.01 1.04
CA ARG A 673 -13.47 -8.58 0.30
C ARG A 673 -14.70 -9.10 1.01
N TYR A 674 -15.08 -8.45 2.12
CA TYR A 674 -16.20 -8.85 2.96
C TYR A 674 -16.88 -7.63 3.57
N VAL A 675 -18.05 -7.85 4.11
CA VAL A 675 -18.82 -6.83 4.79
C VAL A 675 -19.48 -7.40 6.05
N LEU A 676 -19.46 -6.64 7.12
CA LEU A 676 -20.24 -6.86 8.32
C LEU A 676 -21.46 -5.92 8.30
N TYR A 677 -22.63 -6.45 8.64
CA TYR A 677 -23.88 -5.72 8.55
C TYR A 677 -24.88 -6.17 9.62
N ALA A 678 -25.81 -5.31 9.98
CA ALA A 678 -26.95 -5.62 10.84
C ALA A 678 -28.25 -5.63 10.01
N MET A 679 -29.22 -6.42 10.44
CA MET A 679 -30.51 -6.55 9.80
C MET A 679 -31.65 -6.16 10.77
N LYS A 680 -32.46 -5.18 10.39
CA LYS A 680 -33.61 -4.73 11.16
C LYS A 680 -34.66 -5.83 11.34
N CYS A 681 -34.80 -6.74 10.37
CA CYS A 681 -35.72 -7.88 10.41
C CYS A 681 -35.19 -9.11 11.18
N GLY A 682 -33.95 -9.08 11.69
CA GLY A 682 -33.32 -10.21 12.39
C GLY A 682 -32.92 -11.40 11.50
N ARG A 683 -33.21 -11.38 10.19
CA ARG A 683 -32.85 -12.46 9.23
C ARG A 683 -31.50 -12.17 8.59
N ALA A 684 -30.74 -13.18 8.28
CA ALA A 684 -29.41 -13.03 7.64
C ALA A 684 -29.49 -12.39 6.24
N CYS A 685 -30.57 -12.57 5.52
CA CYS A 685 -30.85 -11.89 4.25
C CYS A 685 -32.35 -11.62 4.08
N CYS A 686 -32.66 -10.54 3.39
CA CYS A 686 -34.03 -10.24 2.99
C CYS A 686 -34.02 -9.35 1.73
N ASN A 687 -35.14 -9.31 0.98
CA ASN A 687 -35.22 -8.54 -0.26
C ASN A 687 -35.35 -7.02 -0.06
N HIS A 688 -35.55 -6.55 1.15
CA HIS A 688 -35.78 -5.14 1.43
C HIS A 688 -34.46 -4.43 1.74
N ARG A 689 -34.01 -3.57 0.83
CA ARG A 689 -32.78 -2.77 0.98
C ARG A 689 -32.74 -1.96 2.30
N LYS A 690 -33.89 -1.44 2.75
CA LYS A 690 -33.99 -0.67 4.01
C LYS A 690 -33.76 -1.50 5.30
N CYS A 691 -33.75 -2.83 5.19
CA CYS A 691 -33.46 -3.70 6.33
C CYS A 691 -31.97 -3.80 6.65
N VAL A 692 -31.09 -3.55 5.67
CA VAL A 692 -29.64 -3.67 5.80
C VAL A 692 -29.05 -2.39 6.38
N THR A 693 -28.19 -2.52 7.37
CA THR A 693 -27.31 -1.45 7.86
C THR A 693 -25.89 -1.95 7.85
N ILE A 694 -25.04 -1.36 7.02
CA ILE A 694 -23.62 -1.73 6.97
C ILE A 694 -22.94 -1.30 8.26
N VAL A 695 -22.11 -2.18 8.80
CA VAL A 695 -21.35 -1.97 10.04
C VAL A 695 -19.86 -1.76 9.74
N ASP A 696 -19.26 -2.66 8.96
CA ASP A 696 -17.86 -2.55 8.53
C ASP A 696 -17.68 -3.08 7.09
N PRO A 697 -17.40 -2.20 6.11
CA PRO A 697 -17.15 -2.59 4.74
C PRO A 697 -15.66 -2.79 4.47
N LYS A 698 -15.26 -3.94 3.94
CA LYS A 698 -13.91 -4.20 3.43
C LYS A 698 -13.97 -4.38 1.91
N ALA A 699 -13.44 -3.44 1.17
CA ALA A 699 -13.54 -3.40 -0.28
C ALA A 699 -12.17 -3.41 -0.98
N HIS A 700 -11.27 -4.32 -0.55
CA HIS A 700 -9.95 -4.46 -1.16
C HIS A 700 -10.07 -4.74 -2.66
N GLY A 701 -9.27 -4.05 -3.47
CA GLY A 701 -9.30 -4.18 -4.92
C GLY A 701 -10.31 -3.30 -5.64
N LEU A 702 -11.20 -2.60 -4.93
CA LEU A 702 -12.01 -1.52 -5.50
C LEU A 702 -11.34 -0.19 -5.18
N ILE A 703 -10.64 0.37 -6.15
CA ILE A 703 -10.00 1.68 -6.02
C ILE A 703 -10.84 2.70 -6.78
N PHE A 704 -11.93 3.13 -6.17
CA PHE A 704 -12.71 4.26 -6.64
C PHE A 704 -12.44 5.46 -5.74
N PHE A 705 -12.13 6.58 -6.36
CA PHE A 705 -11.88 7.82 -5.66
C PHE A 705 -13.00 8.79 -6.01
N ALA A 706 -13.80 9.17 -5.05
CA ALA A 706 -14.76 10.24 -5.22
C ALA A 706 -14.13 11.55 -4.71
N PRO A 707 -14.08 12.62 -5.52
CA PRO A 707 -13.65 13.91 -5.04
C PRO A 707 -14.59 14.36 -3.92
N ASN A 708 -14.03 14.94 -2.83
CA ASN A 708 -14.80 15.46 -1.70
C ASN A 708 -15.71 14.43 -1.01
N ASP A 709 -15.29 13.16 -1.02
CA ASP A 709 -16.07 12.12 -0.38
C ASP A 709 -16.05 12.28 1.14
N LYS A 710 -17.24 12.29 1.73
CA LYS A 710 -17.38 12.27 3.18
C LYS A 710 -16.87 10.93 3.70
N ARG A 711 -16.14 10.96 4.80
CA ARG A 711 -15.70 9.75 5.49
C ARG A 711 -16.64 9.41 6.63
N VAL A 712 -16.89 8.13 6.80
CA VAL A 712 -17.60 7.56 7.93
C VAL A 712 -16.66 6.55 8.58
N ASN A 713 -16.33 6.75 9.84
CA ASN A 713 -15.36 5.92 10.58
C ASN A 713 -14.01 5.75 9.84
N GLY A 714 -13.51 6.85 9.25
CA GLY A 714 -12.24 6.86 8.51
C GLY A 714 -12.28 6.25 7.10
N LEU A 715 -13.37 5.61 6.70
CA LEU A 715 -13.58 5.02 5.37
C LEU A 715 -14.42 5.92 4.46
N PRO A 716 -14.23 5.88 3.14
CA PRO A 716 -15.07 6.62 2.20
C PRO A 716 -16.54 6.20 2.30
N LYS A 717 -17.47 7.17 2.38
CA LYS A 717 -18.90 6.90 2.50
C LYS A 717 -19.43 5.99 1.39
N TRP A 718 -18.91 6.12 0.18
CA TRP A 718 -19.33 5.32 -0.96
C TRP A 718 -19.08 3.80 -0.78
N TRP A 719 -18.17 3.36 0.08
CA TRP A 719 -17.99 1.94 0.40
C TRP A 719 -19.22 1.35 1.08
N TRP A 720 -19.84 2.11 1.97
CA TRP A 720 -21.06 1.74 2.68
C TRP A 720 -22.23 1.56 1.71
N GLU A 721 -22.48 2.56 0.88
CA GLU A 721 -23.56 2.56 -0.10
C GLU A 721 -23.36 1.50 -1.19
N LEU A 722 -22.11 1.25 -1.60
CA LEU A 722 -21.77 0.20 -2.54
C LEU A 722 -22.10 -1.19 -1.99
N TRP A 723 -21.71 -1.48 -0.74
CA TRP A 723 -22.01 -2.76 -0.13
C TRP A 723 -23.52 -2.96 0.12
N GLU A 724 -24.27 -1.91 0.46
CA GLU A 724 -25.74 -1.99 0.51
C GLU A 724 -26.33 -2.45 -0.84
N PHE A 725 -25.81 -1.88 -1.93
CA PHE A 725 -26.22 -2.23 -3.29
C PHE A 725 -25.86 -3.68 -3.64
N LEU A 726 -24.62 -4.10 -3.38
CA LEU A 726 -24.15 -5.47 -3.67
C LEU A 726 -24.91 -6.51 -2.85
N LEU A 727 -25.14 -6.27 -1.56
CA LEU A 727 -25.91 -7.17 -0.71
C LEU A 727 -27.37 -7.31 -1.21
N ALA A 728 -27.99 -6.21 -1.61
CA ALA A 728 -29.36 -6.25 -2.15
C ALA A 728 -29.47 -7.15 -3.38
N LEU A 729 -28.47 -7.12 -4.27
CA LEU A 729 -28.41 -8.00 -5.45
C LEU A 729 -28.18 -9.46 -5.04
N GLU A 730 -27.19 -9.71 -4.17
CA GLU A 730 -26.84 -11.08 -3.74
C GLU A 730 -27.96 -11.72 -2.92
N PHE A 731 -28.63 -10.98 -2.04
CA PHE A 731 -29.76 -11.48 -1.26
C PHE A 731 -30.98 -11.82 -2.12
N ARG A 732 -31.22 -11.01 -3.16
CA ARG A 732 -32.26 -11.35 -4.14
C ARG A 732 -31.96 -12.67 -4.85
N ALA A 733 -30.71 -12.90 -5.23
CA ALA A 733 -30.28 -14.15 -5.86
C ALA A 733 -30.33 -15.36 -4.92
N ILE A 734 -30.19 -15.15 -3.62
CA ILE A 734 -30.29 -16.22 -2.61
C ILE A 734 -31.77 -16.59 -2.35
N VAL A 735 -32.65 -15.58 -2.28
CA VAL A 735 -34.09 -15.77 -1.98
C VAL A 735 -34.86 -16.24 -3.23
N ASP A 736 -34.47 -15.82 -4.41
CA ASP A 736 -35.05 -16.20 -5.70
C ASP A 736 -33.98 -16.92 -6.56
N PRO A 737 -33.99 -18.26 -6.58
CA PRO A 737 -33.01 -19.04 -7.34
C PRO A 737 -33.04 -18.77 -8.86
N ASN A 738 -34.13 -18.24 -9.40
CA ASN A 738 -34.26 -17.86 -10.81
C ASN A 738 -33.63 -16.48 -11.08
N PHE A 739 -33.30 -15.72 -10.03
CA PHE A 739 -32.63 -14.43 -10.16
C PHE A 739 -31.12 -14.63 -10.39
N ASN A 740 -30.69 -14.38 -11.61
CA ASN A 740 -29.26 -14.50 -11.94
C ASN A 740 -28.56 -13.14 -11.82
N VAL A 741 -27.82 -12.94 -10.71
CA VAL A 741 -27.01 -11.73 -10.46
C VAL A 741 -26.01 -11.48 -11.61
N LEU A 742 -25.45 -12.54 -12.19
CA LEU A 742 -24.49 -12.45 -13.29
C LEU A 742 -25.15 -11.86 -14.56
N MET A 743 -26.41 -12.20 -14.82
CA MET A 743 -27.15 -11.65 -15.95
C MET A 743 -27.55 -10.18 -15.73
N VAL A 744 -27.90 -9.80 -14.50
CA VAL A 744 -28.24 -8.40 -14.16
C VAL A 744 -27.03 -7.50 -14.23
N ALA A 745 -25.89 -7.97 -13.73
CA ALA A 745 -24.62 -7.25 -13.78
C ALA A 745 -23.89 -7.40 -15.14
N GLY A 746 -24.13 -8.48 -15.88
CA GLY A 746 -23.49 -8.78 -17.16
C GLY A 746 -24.27 -8.33 -18.39
N ARG A 747 -25.43 -7.67 -18.24
CA ARG A 747 -26.04 -6.98 -19.39
C ARG A 747 -25.13 -5.83 -19.79
N PRO A 748 -24.69 -5.75 -21.05
CA PRO A 748 -23.91 -4.64 -21.50
C PRO A 748 -24.69 -3.34 -21.22
N VAL A 749 -24.16 -2.53 -20.30
CA VAL A 749 -24.75 -1.23 -20.01
C VAL A 749 -24.61 -0.39 -21.26
N ASN A 750 -25.72 -0.08 -21.90
CA ASN A 750 -25.73 0.94 -22.91
C ASN A 750 -25.22 2.24 -22.27
N ALA A 751 -24.21 2.85 -22.85
CA ALA A 751 -23.72 4.17 -22.40
C ALA A 751 -24.83 5.24 -22.35
N GLY A 752 -26.02 4.93 -22.87
CA GLY A 752 -27.22 5.77 -22.85
C GLY A 752 -28.40 5.24 -22.02
N THR A 753 -28.32 4.03 -21.44
CA THR A 753 -29.41 3.50 -20.61
C THR A 753 -28.85 2.97 -19.30
N ALA A 754 -29.24 3.62 -18.21
CA ALA A 754 -28.81 3.34 -16.85
C ALA A 754 -29.32 2.02 -16.26
N SER A 755 -29.84 1.08 -17.04
CA SER A 755 -30.67 -0.03 -16.57
C SER A 755 -29.93 -1.12 -15.76
N CYS A 756 -28.61 -1.26 -15.88
CA CYS A 756 -27.88 -2.22 -15.02
C CYS A 756 -27.32 -1.58 -13.77
N VAL A 757 -27.37 -0.26 -13.71
CA VAL A 757 -26.88 0.56 -12.61
C VAL A 757 -28.03 1.32 -11.96
N ASP A 758 -29.28 0.95 -12.32
CA ASP A 758 -30.48 1.46 -11.68
C ASP A 758 -30.42 1.14 -10.19
N GLY A 759 -30.38 2.20 -9.40
CA GLY A 759 -30.19 2.14 -7.96
C GLY A 759 -28.76 2.32 -7.48
N MET A 760 -27.75 2.45 -8.36
CA MET A 760 -26.43 2.90 -7.88
C MET A 760 -26.49 4.38 -7.47
N PRO A 761 -25.82 4.72 -6.38
CA PRO A 761 -25.78 6.08 -5.88
C PRO A 761 -25.25 7.05 -6.95
N SER A 762 -25.93 8.20 -7.12
CA SER A 762 -25.52 9.22 -8.10
C SER A 762 -24.20 9.93 -7.72
N TRP A 763 -23.77 9.77 -6.49
CA TRP A 763 -22.51 10.32 -5.98
C TRP A 763 -21.28 9.57 -6.52
N ILE A 764 -21.45 8.37 -7.08
CA ILE A 764 -20.36 7.65 -7.72
C ILE A 764 -20.00 8.40 -9.01
N GLY A 765 -18.98 9.22 -8.91
CA GLY A 765 -18.47 10.06 -9.97
C GLY A 765 -17.09 9.63 -10.46
N LEU A 766 -16.44 10.48 -11.23
CA LEU A 766 -15.06 10.24 -11.65
C LEU A 766 -14.13 10.22 -10.44
N PRO A 767 -13.15 9.30 -10.41
CA PRO A 767 -12.29 9.14 -9.26
C PRO A 767 -11.41 10.34 -9.00
N ALA A 768 -11.16 10.61 -7.74
CA ALA A 768 -10.25 11.64 -7.24
C ALA A 768 -8.77 11.36 -7.55
N MET A 769 -8.44 10.19 -8.12
CA MET A 769 -7.12 9.97 -8.72
C MET A 769 -6.79 11.01 -9.78
N MET A 770 -7.81 11.71 -10.25
CA MET A 770 -7.67 12.89 -11.08
C MET A 770 -6.99 14.04 -10.35
N LYS A 771 -6.97 14.06 -9.03
CA LYS A 771 -6.10 14.89 -8.22
C LYS A 771 -4.68 14.33 -8.23
N MET A 772 -4.13 14.11 -9.43
CA MET A 772 -2.78 13.62 -9.51
C MET A 772 -1.79 14.67 -9.02
N ARG A 773 -0.74 14.19 -8.41
CA ARG A 773 0.32 14.97 -7.78
C ARG A 773 1.29 15.62 -8.75
N VAL A 774 1.01 15.55 -10.05
CA VAL A 774 1.86 16.04 -11.12
C VAL A 774 1.02 16.69 -12.22
N SER A 775 1.63 17.51 -13.08
CA SER A 775 0.96 18.25 -14.14
C SER A 775 0.28 17.36 -15.16
N THR A 776 -0.68 17.87 -15.89
CA THR A 776 -1.46 17.12 -16.84
C THR A 776 -0.68 16.48 -17.98
N PRO A 777 0.31 17.08 -18.59
CA PRO A 777 1.16 16.34 -19.52
C PRO A 777 1.78 15.10 -18.87
N HIS A 778 2.14 15.21 -17.59
CA HIS A 778 2.70 14.12 -16.79
C HIS A 778 1.63 13.16 -16.26
N TYR A 779 0.45 13.69 -16.00
CA TYR A 779 -0.72 12.94 -15.57
C TYR A 779 -1.11 11.89 -16.59
N LEU A 780 -1.22 12.25 -17.87
CA LEU A 780 -1.51 11.30 -18.95
C LEU A 780 -0.45 10.19 -19.04
N GLU A 781 0.82 10.52 -18.86
CA GLU A 781 1.91 9.54 -18.84
C GLU A 781 1.85 8.65 -17.60
N GLN A 782 1.52 9.18 -16.43
CA GLN A 782 1.36 8.39 -15.22
C GLN A 782 0.17 7.44 -15.25
N LEU A 783 -0.91 7.87 -15.85
CA LEU A 783 -2.12 7.05 -15.99
C LEU A 783 -1.98 5.92 -17.00
N LYS A 784 -0.97 5.99 -17.87
CA LYS A 784 -0.70 4.97 -18.86
C LYS A 784 -0.58 3.58 -18.20
N GLY A 785 -1.58 2.75 -18.42
CA GLY A 785 -1.66 1.40 -17.86
C GLY A 785 -2.02 1.29 -16.38
N LYS A 786 -2.41 2.38 -15.70
CA LYS A 786 -2.62 2.36 -14.24
C LYS A 786 -4.03 2.65 -13.78
N ALA A 787 -4.80 3.38 -14.54
CA ALA A 787 -6.07 3.86 -14.05
C ALA A 787 -7.15 3.81 -15.08
N SER A 788 -8.33 3.55 -14.61
CA SER A 788 -9.52 3.59 -15.40
C SER A 788 -10.42 4.69 -14.86
N PRO A 789 -10.94 5.55 -15.72
CA PRO A 789 -11.90 6.54 -15.30
C PRO A 789 -13.10 5.86 -14.65
N PHE A 790 -13.64 6.47 -13.64
CA PHE A 790 -14.81 5.95 -12.96
C PHE A 790 -16.02 5.96 -13.88
N GLY A 791 -16.76 4.85 -13.92
CA GLY A 791 -17.93 4.65 -14.80
C GLY A 791 -17.59 4.16 -16.19
N PHE A 792 -16.34 4.35 -16.66
CA PHE A 792 -15.90 3.84 -17.95
C PHE A 792 -14.47 3.35 -17.85
N VAL A 793 -14.30 2.06 -17.84
CA VAL A 793 -13.00 1.40 -17.86
C VAL A 793 -12.75 0.97 -19.31
N LEU A 794 -11.65 1.42 -19.88
CA LEU A 794 -11.26 0.91 -21.19
C LEU A 794 -10.85 -0.55 -21.10
N HIS A 795 -11.37 -1.36 -22.00
CA HIS A 795 -10.94 -2.74 -22.11
C HIS A 795 -9.42 -2.82 -22.34
N PRO A 796 -8.67 -3.79 -21.76
CA PRO A 796 -7.23 -3.91 -21.96
C PRO A 796 -6.79 -3.89 -23.43
N ARG A 797 -7.54 -4.51 -24.34
CA ARG A 797 -7.28 -4.47 -25.79
C ARG A 797 -7.40 -3.08 -26.38
N THR A 798 -8.36 -2.31 -25.91
CA THR A 798 -8.54 -0.91 -26.33
C THR A 798 -7.42 -0.03 -25.78
N ARG A 799 -6.93 -0.30 -24.57
CA ARG A 799 -5.74 0.38 -24.04
C ARG A 799 -4.53 0.19 -24.94
N ASP A 800 -4.29 -1.02 -25.42
CA ASP A 800 -3.16 -1.33 -26.29
C ASP A 800 -3.23 -0.61 -27.63
N LYS A 801 -4.43 -0.44 -28.18
CA LYS A 801 -4.67 0.26 -29.47
C LYS A 801 -4.73 1.77 -29.33
N LEU A 802 -5.50 2.28 -28.36
CA LEU A 802 -5.81 3.71 -28.21
C LEU A 802 -4.95 4.43 -27.17
N GLY A 803 -4.19 3.69 -26.39
CA GLY A 803 -3.53 4.21 -25.22
C GLY A 803 -4.51 4.41 -24.05
N LEU A 804 -4.08 5.09 -23.01
CA LEU A 804 -4.94 5.38 -21.88
C LEU A 804 -5.92 6.49 -22.25
N THR A 805 -7.18 6.22 -22.10
CA THR A 805 -8.25 7.18 -22.38
C THR A 805 -8.79 7.75 -21.09
N LEU A 806 -8.92 9.08 -21.03
CA LEU A 806 -9.39 9.83 -19.89
C LEU A 806 -10.72 10.51 -20.22
N LEU A 807 -11.62 10.43 -19.26
CA LEU A 807 -12.82 11.25 -19.25
C LEU A 807 -12.53 12.61 -18.62
N THR A 808 -13.42 13.56 -18.78
CA THR A 808 -13.38 14.86 -18.10
C THR A 808 -13.40 14.61 -16.60
N PRO A 809 -12.32 14.93 -15.87
CA PRO A 809 -12.08 14.32 -14.55
C PRO A 809 -12.98 14.88 -13.45
N PHE A 810 -13.57 16.04 -13.66
CA PHE A 810 -14.28 16.75 -12.60
C PHE A 810 -15.78 16.89 -12.82
N SER A 811 -16.30 16.35 -13.94
CA SER A 811 -17.73 16.39 -14.19
C SER A 811 -18.46 15.39 -13.31
N LYS A 812 -19.29 15.91 -12.41
CA LYS A 812 -20.29 15.11 -11.67
C LYS A 812 -21.53 14.83 -12.53
N ASP A 813 -21.69 15.59 -13.60
CA ASP A 813 -22.82 15.45 -14.53
C ASP A 813 -22.58 14.32 -15.53
N ARG A 814 -23.38 13.26 -15.40
CA ARG A 814 -23.34 12.08 -16.29
C ARG A 814 -23.75 12.40 -17.71
N SER A 815 -24.62 13.39 -17.91
CA SER A 815 -25.07 13.77 -19.26
C SER A 815 -23.91 14.34 -20.07
N GLY A 816 -22.96 15.01 -19.42
CA GLY A 816 -21.74 15.52 -20.03
C GLY A 816 -20.77 14.43 -20.48
N TRP A 817 -20.86 13.22 -19.91
CA TRP A 817 -19.91 12.13 -20.23
C TRP A 817 -20.10 11.58 -21.64
N ALA A 818 -21.32 11.60 -22.17
CA ALA A 818 -21.61 11.18 -23.56
C ALA A 818 -20.85 12.01 -24.60
N ASN A 819 -20.56 13.26 -24.28
CA ASN A 819 -19.80 14.19 -25.13
C ASN A 819 -18.35 14.36 -24.71
N ALA A 820 -17.89 13.65 -23.67
CA ALA A 820 -16.54 13.75 -23.17
C ALA A 820 -15.54 13.27 -24.24
N LEU A 821 -14.45 14.01 -24.39
CA LEU A 821 -13.36 13.67 -25.27
C LEU A 821 -12.31 12.88 -24.50
N CYS A 822 -11.94 11.76 -25.04
CA CYS A 822 -10.86 10.93 -24.57
C CYS A 822 -9.58 11.26 -25.32
N THR A 823 -8.44 11.38 -24.65
CA THR A 823 -7.16 11.64 -25.28
C THR A 823 -6.34 10.36 -25.34
N ASN A 824 -5.94 9.95 -26.51
CA ASN A 824 -4.99 8.86 -26.68
C ASN A 824 -3.60 9.32 -26.22
N THR A 825 -3.01 8.60 -25.29
CA THR A 825 -1.70 8.96 -24.71
C THR A 825 -0.52 8.68 -25.64
N ARG A 826 -0.70 7.91 -26.72
CA ARG A 826 0.35 7.58 -27.68
C ARG A 826 0.51 8.65 -28.75
N ASP A 827 -0.59 9.15 -29.29
CA ASP A 827 -0.59 10.09 -30.44
C ASP A 827 -1.25 11.44 -30.13
N GLY A 828 -1.73 11.64 -28.92
CA GLY A 828 -2.39 12.89 -28.49
C GLY A 828 -3.75 13.19 -29.13
N LYS A 829 -4.28 12.28 -29.97
CA LYS A 829 -5.57 12.49 -30.63
C LYS A 829 -6.71 12.43 -29.64
N LYS A 830 -7.74 13.23 -29.87
CA LYS A 830 -8.98 13.25 -29.10
C LYS A 830 -10.05 12.41 -29.79
N TYR A 831 -10.69 11.56 -29.02
CA TYR A 831 -11.77 10.70 -29.48
C TYR A 831 -13.03 10.97 -28.65
N ARG A 832 -14.19 10.87 -29.28
CA ARG A 832 -15.47 10.93 -28.56
C ARG A 832 -15.81 9.54 -28.02
N LEU A 833 -16.28 9.46 -26.79
CA LEU A 833 -16.68 8.21 -26.14
C LEU A 833 -17.82 7.50 -26.86
N ASP A 834 -18.77 8.26 -27.41
CA ASP A 834 -19.91 7.73 -28.17
C ASP A 834 -19.52 7.01 -29.48
N ARG A 835 -18.30 7.25 -29.98
CA ARG A 835 -17.76 6.62 -31.17
C ARG A 835 -16.93 5.37 -30.91
N LEU A 836 -16.67 5.05 -29.65
CA LEU A 836 -16.01 3.81 -29.27
C LEU A 836 -17.05 2.65 -29.41
N SER A 837 -16.61 1.51 -29.92
CA SER A 837 -17.50 0.35 -29.99
C SER A 837 -17.78 -0.16 -28.56
N ARG A 838 -18.96 -0.76 -28.34
CA ARG A 838 -19.31 -1.34 -27.04
C ARG A 838 -18.32 -2.41 -26.56
N ALA A 839 -17.69 -3.12 -27.50
CA ALA A 839 -16.67 -4.14 -27.19
C ALA A 839 -15.38 -3.52 -26.61
N ASP A 840 -15.19 -2.22 -26.80
CA ASP A 840 -13.99 -1.52 -26.38
C ASP A 840 -14.11 -0.85 -25.00
N VAL A 841 -15.30 -0.81 -24.39
CA VAL A 841 -15.57 -0.11 -23.14
C VAL A 841 -16.10 -1.09 -22.11
N VAL A 842 -15.44 -1.13 -20.94
CA VAL A 842 -15.88 -1.85 -19.75
C VAL A 842 -16.64 -0.87 -18.86
N THR A 843 -17.87 -1.21 -18.51
CA THR A 843 -18.72 -0.35 -17.67
C THR A 843 -18.43 -0.56 -16.19
N LEU A 844 -18.92 0.36 -15.35
CA LEU A 844 -18.89 0.18 -13.90
C LEU A 844 -19.64 -1.10 -13.48
N GLY A 845 -20.74 -1.43 -14.13
CA GLY A 845 -21.47 -2.68 -13.91
C GLY A 845 -20.60 -3.91 -14.16
N ASP A 846 -19.80 -3.91 -15.24
CA ASP A 846 -18.86 -5.00 -15.54
C ASP A 846 -17.76 -5.11 -14.47
N VAL A 847 -17.25 -3.98 -13.98
CA VAL A 847 -16.25 -3.93 -12.89
C VAL A 847 -16.83 -4.52 -11.60
N LEU A 848 -18.05 -4.15 -11.23
CA LEU A 848 -18.71 -4.65 -10.03
C LEU A 848 -19.08 -6.14 -10.18
N CYS A 849 -19.51 -6.56 -11.35
CA CYS A 849 -19.75 -7.97 -11.66
C CYS A 849 -18.45 -8.77 -11.50
N GLY A 850 -17.36 -8.31 -12.08
CA GLY A 850 -16.04 -8.91 -11.91
C GLY A 850 -15.56 -8.91 -10.45
N TYR A 851 -15.92 -7.89 -9.67
CA TYR A 851 -15.59 -7.83 -8.24
C TYR A 851 -16.32 -8.90 -7.44
N VAL A 852 -17.63 -9.05 -7.64
CA VAL A 852 -18.42 -10.09 -6.96
C VAL A 852 -18.02 -11.50 -7.42
N GLN A 853 -17.64 -11.64 -8.69
CA GLN A 853 -17.20 -12.90 -9.28
C GLN A 853 -15.72 -13.23 -9.03
N HIS A 854 -14.98 -12.36 -8.34
CA HIS A 854 -13.57 -12.59 -8.11
C HIS A 854 -13.32 -13.98 -7.51
N PRO A 855 -12.48 -14.82 -8.12
CA PRO A 855 -12.24 -16.18 -7.62
C PRO A 855 -11.46 -16.17 -6.31
N GLU A 856 -11.81 -17.06 -5.38
CA GLU A 856 -10.97 -17.35 -4.21
C GLU A 856 -10.09 -18.58 -4.54
N ILE A 857 -9.01 -18.33 -5.24
CA ILE A 857 -8.15 -19.38 -5.80
C ILE A 857 -7.21 -20.05 -4.78
N LYS A 858 -7.27 -19.64 -3.51
CA LYS A 858 -6.52 -20.28 -2.42
C LYS A 858 -7.20 -21.53 -1.87
N SER A 859 -8.45 -21.79 -2.27
CA SER A 859 -9.29 -22.82 -1.68
C SER A 859 -10.08 -23.55 -2.75
N LEU A 860 -10.56 -24.74 -2.39
CA LEU A 860 -11.49 -25.52 -3.20
C LEU A 860 -12.93 -25.17 -2.83
N GLY A 861 -13.83 -25.25 -3.79
CA GLY A 861 -15.27 -25.23 -3.57
C GLY A 861 -15.76 -26.55 -2.92
N PRO A 862 -17.08 -26.62 -2.59
CA PRO A 862 -17.68 -27.85 -2.03
C PRO A 862 -17.55 -29.07 -2.94
N ASP A 863 -17.46 -28.83 -4.25
CA ASP A 863 -17.25 -29.85 -5.30
C ASP A 863 -15.82 -30.39 -5.41
N GLY A 864 -14.87 -29.89 -4.60
CA GLY A 864 -13.46 -30.25 -4.66
C GLY A 864 -12.69 -29.61 -5.83
N GLU A 865 -13.32 -28.77 -6.63
CA GLU A 865 -12.69 -28.02 -7.70
C GLU A 865 -12.16 -26.67 -7.20
N THR A 866 -11.22 -26.09 -7.95
CA THR A 866 -10.74 -24.72 -7.66
C THR A 866 -11.93 -23.77 -7.55
N CYS A 867 -11.96 -22.97 -6.49
CA CYS A 867 -13.07 -22.09 -6.17
C CYS A 867 -13.31 -21.05 -7.28
N LYS A 868 -14.34 -21.28 -8.05
CA LYS A 868 -14.73 -20.43 -9.20
C LYS A 868 -15.48 -19.18 -8.72
N SER A 869 -15.68 -18.24 -9.61
CA SER A 869 -16.38 -16.97 -9.35
C SER A 869 -17.82 -17.15 -8.82
N HIS A 870 -18.53 -18.19 -9.25
CA HIS A 870 -19.92 -18.47 -8.83
C HIS A 870 -20.07 -19.37 -7.60
N THR A 871 -18.95 -19.94 -7.09
CA THR A 871 -18.97 -20.84 -5.92
C THR A 871 -19.53 -20.13 -4.68
N ARG A 872 -20.47 -20.79 -4.00
CA ARG A 872 -21.06 -20.38 -2.72
C ARG A 872 -20.82 -21.45 -1.67
N GLY A 873 -20.73 -21.06 -0.40
CA GLY A 873 -20.66 -21.97 0.73
C GLY A 873 -19.31 -22.14 1.37
N LEU A 874 -19.10 -23.23 2.05
CA LEU A 874 -17.89 -23.53 2.82
C LEU A 874 -16.75 -23.94 1.91
N LEU A 875 -15.61 -23.25 2.02
CA LEU A 875 -14.42 -23.52 1.24
C LEU A 875 -13.44 -24.46 2.00
N GLN A 876 -12.67 -25.23 1.24
CA GLN A 876 -11.67 -26.14 1.77
C GLN A 876 -10.26 -25.70 1.37
N ARG A 877 -9.25 -25.99 2.19
CA ARG A 877 -7.85 -25.79 1.83
C ARG A 877 -7.44 -26.70 0.69
N MET A 878 -6.77 -26.14 -0.30
CA MET A 878 -6.23 -26.91 -1.43
C MET A 878 -5.06 -27.78 -1.01
N THR A 879 -4.89 -28.92 -1.70
CA THR A 879 -3.63 -29.67 -1.68
C THR A 879 -2.75 -29.18 -2.81
N ILE A 880 -1.61 -28.57 -2.47
CA ILE A 880 -0.62 -28.03 -3.41
C ILE A 880 0.50 -29.07 -3.56
N LYS A 881 0.62 -29.64 -4.76
CA LYS A 881 1.76 -30.51 -5.12
C LYS A 881 2.85 -29.63 -5.73
N GLY A 882 3.96 -29.48 -5.02
CA GLY A 882 5.08 -28.63 -5.45
C GLY A 882 5.78 -29.20 -6.70
N GLY A 883 5.97 -28.39 -7.72
CA GLY A 883 6.75 -28.68 -8.93
C GLY A 883 8.15 -28.09 -8.85
N LEU A 884 8.30 -26.85 -9.31
CA LEU A 884 9.60 -26.17 -9.33
C LEU A 884 9.69 -25.10 -8.24
N HIS A 885 10.91 -24.89 -7.76
CA HIS A 885 11.25 -23.76 -6.91
C HIS A 885 11.54 -22.54 -7.77
N ARG A 886 10.67 -21.55 -7.73
CA ARG A 886 10.84 -20.24 -8.35
C ARG A 886 11.26 -19.23 -7.29
N CYS A 887 12.29 -18.42 -7.59
CA CYS A 887 12.71 -17.33 -6.72
C CYS A 887 12.06 -16.02 -7.13
N ILE A 888 11.51 -15.30 -6.16
CA ILE A 888 10.93 -13.98 -6.36
C ILE A 888 11.61 -12.94 -5.47
N GLY A 889 11.62 -11.69 -5.93
CA GLY A 889 11.99 -10.54 -5.12
C GLY A 889 10.84 -10.01 -4.29
N LYS A 890 10.94 -8.74 -3.90
CA LYS A 890 9.84 -8.05 -3.21
C LYS A 890 8.60 -8.02 -4.11
N GLU A 891 7.46 -8.33 -3.54
CA GLU A 891 6.19 -8.06 -4.19
C GLU A 891 6.11 -6.55 -4.45
N VAL A 892 5.90 -6.19 -5.70
CA VAL A 892 5.70 -4.78 -6.03
C VAL A 892 4.34 -4.39 -5.48
N SER A 893 4.32 -3.50 -4.50
CA SER A 893 3.07 -2.96 -4.01
C SER A 893 2.39 -2.19 -5.14
N ARG A 894 1.32 -2.72 -5.67
CA ARG A 894 0.53 -2.09 -6.73
C ARG A 894 -0.26 -0.90 -6.27
N PHE A 895 -0.49 -0.81 -4.98
CA PHE A 895 -1.08 0.36 -4.35
C PHE A 895 -0.35 1.63 -4.76
N GLU A 896 0.99 1.55 -4.88
CA GLU A 896 1.82 2.65 -5.36
C GLU A 896 1.58 3.01 -6.83
N GLN A 897 0.87 2.18 -7.58
CA GLN A 897 0.75 2.34 -9.03
C GLN A 897 -0.68 2.56 -9.51
N GLY A 898 -1.70 2.51 -8.65
CA GLY A 898 -3.11 2.66 -9.04
C GLY A 898 -3.57 1.63 -10.09
N LYS A 899 -2.96 0.45 -10.09
CA LYS A 899 -3.40 -0.65 -10.97
C LYS A 899 -4.58 -1.36 -10.35
N ASP A 900 -5.58 -1.65 -11.15
CA ASP A 900 -6.71 -2.50 -10.77
C ASP A 900 -6.23 -3.90 -10.40
N ASP A 901 -6.68 -4.43 -9.27
CA ASP A 901 -6.46 -5.82 -8.85
C ASP A 901 -7.09 -6.85 -9.81
N PHE A 902 -7.89 -6.39 -10.77
CA PHE A 902 -8.53 -7.22 -11.78
C PHE A 902 -7.61 -7.73 -12.89
N ILE A 903 -6.42 -7.13 -13.05
CA ILE A 903 -5.45 -7.53 -14.09
C ILE A 903 -4.12 -7.78 -13.41
N GLU A 904 -4.08 -8.82 -12.61
CA GLU A 904 -2.86 -9.25 -11.97
C GLU A 904 -2.05 -10.13 -12.90
N ASN A 905 -1.00 -9.59 -13.48
CA ASN A 905 0.00 -10.37 -14.19
C ASN A 905 1.20 -10.62 -13.26
N ILE A 906 1.60 -11.86 -13.09
CA ILE A 906 2.77 -12.24 -12.26
C ILE A 906 4.02 -11.45 -12.65
N ASP A 907 4.21 -11.17 -13.93
CA ASP A 907 5.36 -10.44 -14.44
C ASP A 907 5.44 -9.00 -13.91
N ASP A 908 4.31 -8.45 -13.51
CA ASP A 908 4.22 -7.11 -12.92
C ASP A 908 4.32 -7.11 -11.38
N MET A 909 4.01 -8.25 -10.72
CA MET A 909 3.98 -8.36 -9.26
C MET A 909 5.30 -8.79 -8.63
N CYS A 910 6.14 -9.51 -9.36
CA CYS A 910 7.33 -10.17 -8.83
C CYS A 910 8.56 -9.81 -9.64
N ILE A 911 9.64 -9.45 -8.96
CA ILE A 911 10.96 -9.46 -9.57
C ILE A 911 11.39 -10.92 -9.60
N ARG A 912 11.40 -11.53 -10.78
CA ARG A 912 11.87 -12.90 -10.95
C ARG A 912 13.38 -12.94 -11.01
N TYR A 913 13.98 -13.79 -10.20
CA TYR A 913 15.41 -14.05 -10.21
C TYR A 913 15.80 -15.28 -11.08
N ASP A 914 14.86 -15.86 -11.83
CA ASP A 914 15.08 -17.06 -12.65
C ASP A 914 15.63 -16.78 -14.06
N GLY A 915 16.12 -15.56 -14.30
CA GLY A 915 16.76 -15.16 -15.56
C GLY A 915 15.78 -14.85 -16.70
N GLY A 916 14.49 -14.91 -16.48
CA GLY A 916 13.43 -14.44 -17.42
C GLY A 916 13.49 -15.03 -18.83
N ARG A 917 14.12 -16.18 -19.03
CA ARG A 917 14.18 -16.86 -20.32
C ARG A 917 13.17 -18.00 -20.36
N VAL A 918 12.24 -17.89 -21.29
CA VAL A 918 11.15 -18.86 -21.52
C VAL A 918 11.30 -19.43 -22.93
N ALA A 919 11.00 -20.70 -23.10
CA ALA A 919 10.87 -21.29 -24.42
C ALA A 919 9.47 -20.97 -24.97
N ALA A 920 9.36 -20.77 -26.29
CA ALA A 920 8.07 -20.70 -26.94
C ALA A 920 7.38 -22.07 -26.83
N ASN A 921 6.05 -22.05 -26.71
CA ASN A 921 5.25 -23.26 -26.83
C ASN A 921 5.10 -23.63 -28.32
N ASP A 922 4.69 -24.85 -28.60
CA ASP A 922 4.59 -25.39 -29.96
C ASP A 922 3.61 -24.57 -30.82
N SER A 923 2.51 -24.09 -30.23
CA SER A 923 1.51 -23.25 -30.93
C SER A 923 2.14 -21.94 -31.44
N LEU A 924 2.96 -21.26 -30.63
CA LEU A 924 3.65 -20.03 -31.04
C LEU A 924 4.74 -20.29 -32.09
N ILE A 925 5.41 -21.43 -31.99
CA ILE A 925 6.41 -21.86 -32.98
C ILE A 925 5.73 -22.08 -34.33
N ASP A 926 4.57 -22.70 -34.38
CA ASP A 926 3.80 -22.93 -35.59
C ASP A 926 3.20 -21.63 -36.13
N GLU A 927 2.74 -20.74 -35.28
CA GLU A 927 2.34 -19.37 -35.70
C GLU A 927 3.51 -18.64 -36.41
N ILE A 928 4.71 -18.67 -35.85
CA ILE A 928 5.87 -18.04 -36.47
C ILE A 928 6.28 -18.72 -37.80
N ARG A 929 6.16 -20.05 -37.90
CA ARG A 929 6.44 -20.79 -39.12
C ARG A 929 5.47 -20.44 -40.23
N THR A 930 4.18 -20.38 -39.89
CA THR A 930 3.08 -20.03 -40.84
C THR A 930 3.23 -18.58 -41.30
N HIS A 931 3.59 -17.69 -40.38
CA HIS A 931 3.73 -16.25 -40.65
C HIS A 931 4.99 -15.91 -41.46
N GLY A 932 6.00 -16.73 -41.34
CA GLY A 932 7.29 -16.64 -42.03
C GLY A 932 8.29 -15.66 -41.37
N LEU A 933 9.56 -16.06 -41.42
CA LEU A 933 10.66 -15.39 -40.70
C LEU A 933 10.83 -13.90 -41.07
N ARG A 934 10.66 -13.55 -42.37
CA ARG A 934 10.82 -12.14 -42.82
C ARG A 934 9.70 -11.25 -42.32
N LYS A 935 8.47 -11.75 -42.34
CA LYS A 935 7.26 -11.02 -41.94
C LYS A 935 7.27 -10.82 -40.42
N THR A 936 7.53 -11.88 -39.65
CA THR A 936 7.69 -11.80 -38.18
C THR A 936 8.78 -10.82 -37.76
N THR A 937 9.92 -10.79 -38.45
CA THR A 937 11.02 -9.83 -38.19
C THR A 937 10.55 -8.40 -38.37
N LYS A 938 9.81 -8.11 -39.45
CA LYS A 938 9.35 -6.76 -39.78
C LYS A 938 8.32 -6.25 -38.77
N GLU A 939 7.41 -7.09 -38.35
CA GLU A 939 6.29 -6.74 -37.46
C GLU A 939 6.69 -6.67 -35.97
N THR A 940 7.59 -7.52 -35.53
CA THR A 940 8.04 -7.55 -34.14
C THR A 940 9.23 -6.61 -33.85
N GLY A 941 9.92 -6.15 -34.90
CA GLY A 941 11.16 -5.37 -34.75
C GLY A 941 12.35 -6.15 -34.13
N LEU A 942 12.22 -7.50 -34.07
CA LEU A 942 13.25 -8.38 -33.55
C LEU A 942 14.21 -8.81 -34.68
N ASP A 943 15.48 -9.01 -34.35
CA ASP A 943 16.44 -9.52 -35.33
C ASP A 943 16.18 -11.00 -35.70
N ARG A 944 16.57 -11.37 -36.93
CA ARG A 944 16.37 -12.74 -37.48
C ARG A 944 17.01 -13.83 -36.63
N LYS A 945 18.12 -13.53 -35.93
CA LYS A 945 18.84 -14.47 -35.08
C LYS A 945 18.00 -14.81 -33.84
N THR A 946 17.33 -13.83 -33.27
CA THR A 946 16.42 -13.99 -32.12
C THR A 946 15.20 -14.83 -32.51
N ILE A 947 14.57 -14.57 -33.67
CA ILE A 947 13.40 -15.36 -34.12
C ILE A 947 13.80 -16.79 -34.47
N ARG A 948 14.94 -17.02 -35.12
CA ARG A 948 15.48 -18.37 -35.34
C ARG A 948 15.79 -19.12 -34.02
N ALA A 949 16.26 -18.41 -33.00
CA ALA A 949 16.49 -19.00 -31.69
C ALA A 949 15.17 -19.48 -31.05
N ILE A 950 14.09 -18.73 -31.22
CA ILE A 950 12.74 -19.11 -30.75
C ILE A 950 12.23 -20.34 -31.51
N LEU A 951 12.33 -20.33 -32.84
CA LEU A 951 11.96 -21.47 -33.70
C LEU A 951 12.72 -22.75 -33.38
N ASN A 952 13.95 -22.63 -32.89
CA ASN A 952 14.79 -23.73 -32.47
C ASN A 952 14.62 -24.10 -30.98
N GLY A 953 13.52 -23.69 -30.36
CA GLY A 953 13.17 -24.02 -28.96
C GLY A 953 14.12 -23.40 -27.90
N LYS A 954 14.99 -22.44 -28.29
CA LYS A 954 15.90 -21.78 -27.34
C LYS A 954 15.12 -20.82 -26.44
N LYS A 955 15.40 -20.86 -25.16
CA LYS A 955 14.80 -19.93 -24.19
C LYS A 955 15.25 -18.49 -24.47
N VAL A 956 14.30 -17.60 -24.69
CA VAL A 956 14.49 -16.15 -24.85
C VAL A 956 13.80 -15.41 -23.72
N LYS A 957 14.02 -14.09 -23.61
CA LYS A 957 13.33 -13.31 -22.58
C LYS A 957 11.82 -13.33 -22.77
N ALA A 958 11.06 -13.38 -21.70
CA ALA A 958 9.60 -13.33 -21.73
C ALA A 958 9.08 -12.09 -22.50
N SER A 959 9.73 -10.93 -22.33
CA SER A 959 9.44 -9.72 -23.11
C SER A 959 9.71 -9.85 -24.62
N THR A 960 10.63 -10.73 -25.02
CA THR A 960 10.91 -11.03 -26.41
C THR A 960 9.83 -11.93 -27.01
N LEU A 961 9.36 -12.94 -26.26
CA LEU A 961 8.21 -13.78 -26.65
C LEU A 961 6.93 -12.97 -26.73
N ALA A 962 6.69 -12.06 -25.77
CA ALA A 962 5.52 -11.18 -25.81
C ALA A 962 5.48 -10.31 -27.07
N LYS A 963 6.62 -9.79 -27.53
CA LYS A 963 6.71 -9.05 -28.83
C LYS A 963 6.34 -9.93 -30.02
N VAL A 964 6.74 -11.21 -30.00
CA VAL A 964 6.39 -12.15 -31.09
C VAL A 964 4.90 -12.47 -31.07
N ILE A 965 4.34 -12.74 -29.91
CA ILE A 965 2.89 -13.02 -29.74
C ILE A 965 2.04 -11.84 -30.24
N ILE A 966 2.47 -10.61 -29.91
CA ILE A 966 1.76 -9.40 -30.35
C ILE A 966 1.89 -9.23 -31.85
N GLY A 967 3.11 -9.35 -32.41
CA GLY A 967 3.36 -9.13 -33.83
C GLY A 967 2.78 -10.22 -34.75
N THR A 968 2.64 -11.47 -34.29
CA THR A 968 2.02 -12.53 -35.09
C THR A 968 0.50 -12.51 -35.05
N ARG A 969 -0.11 -11.96 -33.97
CA ARG A 969 -1.59 -11.92 -33.78
C ARG A 969 -2.26 -10.64 -34.30
N GLU A 970 -1.53 -9.53 -34.41
CA GLU A 970 -2.08 -8.28 -34.99
C GLU A 970 -2.39 -8.37 -36.49
N VAL A 971 -1.95 -9.40 -37.18
CA VAL A 971 -2.15 -9.58 -38.63
C VAL A 971 -3.28 -10.58 -38.95
N ASN A 972 -3.73 -11.36 -37.96
CA ASN A 972 -4.84 -12.32 -38.14
C ASN A 972 -6.16 -11.82 -37.51
N ALA A 973 -6.22 -10.55 -37.09
CA ALA A 973 -7.42 -9.80 -36.72
C ALA A 973 -7.59 -8.62 -37.71
#